data_966a28642b5a9a8f3442ac4184ad33d0
#
_entry.id   966a28642b5a9a8f3442ac4184ad33d0
#
_cell.length_a   1.000
_cell.length_b   1.000
_cell.length_c   1.000
_cell.angle_alpha   90.00
_cell.angle_beta   90.00
_cell.angle_gamma   90.00
#
_symmetry.space_group_name_H-M   'P 1'
#
loop_
_entity.id
_entity.type
_entity.pdbx_description
1 polymer ?
#
loop_
_entity_poly.entity_id
_entity_poly.type
_entity_poly.pdbx_seq_one_letter_code
_entity_poly.pdbx_strand_id
1 'polypeptide(L)'
;MIQKLDRTIQKLFGGEYTWQRVFLICFAAAGLLYLPWVILDGGLFHYAGDFNSQQINFYQYSNAFVKNGGSFSWETDLGSGFVNSYSFYLVGSPFWWLSLLIPSRAMPYCMVPMLCLKFALAGTGAFLWAGRWVKHSRWAALTAMLYTFSGFTVYNVFFNHFVDVVALFPFLLYALDETVLRGRKGLFPVLVALNLLNNYFFFWGQILFLLIYFICQCWSGNYRLSAKLFGRLALESLLGCGMGCVLAWPAVLSLAQNPRTVSLSSGYGLLFYGKVQQYFAILLSYFLMPDAPYMMNLWTEGVIKWTSLTAYLPLVSCAGVLTWLRHKPRTAEKRILCTCLVFALVPALNSAFYAMNSSFYARWYYMPILLMALCTAKGLEEELPQQWGVGVVLAVCAASCALALVPNKKEEAWSIGVVKDQPKFWLMLLISAAGVAGFWFLWKNRRKMAQFSAAILAAVLACTFVYGSVHIAYTKLDQWTVDQNYTQQCYREGPLLEEYFDQDHFFRIDSFKCYDNIGLWCKTPCIQFFNSTVAPSLLSFYPEVGVKRDVNSKPEQKNYALRGLLSVEYLIVPQAKQADFEKENVRGWEEIDTLGSYLVYRNQNYIPMGFTYDYYVSMQDLESVKAESRANVLVKAIGLDDEQIQRYEGILQKLPAAEMEKRTYEDYTADCAQRRQSTCSQFTADKNGFTAHITLASENLVFFSVPYDDGFTATVNGQPAQIERVDGGLMAVAAPAGENEIVFTYHTPGLAQSAAVAAGCTLAWVVYLFVSHRRKPETTMKPEE
;
A
#
# COMPACT_ATOMS: atom_id res chain seq x y z
N MET A 1 -1.39 -7.76 -47.94
CA MET A 1 -1.41 -7.91 -46.47
C MET A 1 -1.28 -6.55 -45.79
N ILE A 2 -0.25 -5.76 -46.04
CA ILE A 2 0.02 -4.44 -45.40
C ILE A 2 -1.14 -3.45 -45.58
N GLN A 3 -1.68 -3.29 -46.81
CA GLN A 3 -2.82 -2.39 -47.03
C GLN A 3 -4.11 -2.83 -46.30
N LYS A 4 -4.33 -4.14 -46.15
CA LYS A 4 -5.48 -4.67 -45.39
C LYS A 4 -5.33 -4.38 -43.89
N LEU A 5 -4.10 -4.54 -43.37
CA LEU A 5 -3.77 -4.22 -42.00
C LEU A 5 -3.94 -2.71 -41.70
N ASP A 6 -3.42 -1.86 -42.60
CA ASP A 6 -3.55 -0.40 -42.48
C ASP A 6 -5.02 0.05 -42.44
N ARG A 7 -5.87 -0.51 -43.31
CA ARG A 7 -7.33 -0.24 -43.31
C ARG A 7 -7.99 -0.70 -42.03
N THR A 8 -7.59 -1.84 -41.48
CA THR A 8 -8.13 -2.34 -40.18
C THR A 8 -7.73 -1.45 -39.02
N ILE A 9 -6.45 -1.04 -38.97
CA ILE A 9 -5.93 -0.10 -37.97
C ILE A 9 -6.67 1.23 -38.06
N GLN A 10 -6.86 1.75 -39.29
CA GLN A 10 -7.60 2.99 -39.49
C GLN A 10 -9.08 2.88 -39.06
N LYS A 11 -9.72 1.73 -39.29
CA LYS A 11 -11.10 1.49 -38.87
C LYS A 11 -11.22 1.45 -37.32
N LEU A 12 -10.25 0.85 -36.64
CA LEU A 12 -10.28 0.69 -35.18
C LEU A 12 -9.78 1.94 -34.43
N PHE A 13 -8.73 2.57 -34.93
CA PHE A 13 -8.00 3.65 -34.24
C PHE A 13 -8.01 4.99 -35.02
N GLY A 14 -8.68 5.09 -36.15
CA GLY A 14 -8.81 6.33 -36.88
C GLY A 14 -9.95 7.23 -36.38
N GLY A 15 -10.00 8.47 -36.91
CA GLY A 15 -11.04 9.45 -36.56
C GLY A 15 -10.81 10.22 -35.26
N GLU A 16 -11.84 10.92 -34.86
CA GLU A 16 -11.84 11.71 -33.62
C GLU A 16 -12.06 10.84 -32.37
N TYR A 17 -11.47 11.27 -31.25
CA TYR A 17 -11.59 10.59 -29.99
C TYR A 17 -12.49 11.36 -29.03
N THR A 18 -13.32 10.61 -28.30
CA THR A 18 -14.09 11.09 -27.14
C THR A 18 -13.59 10.38 -25.89
N TRP A 19 -13.94 10.90 -24.73
CA TRP A 19 -13.56 10.27 -23.46
C TRP A 19 -14.17 8.86 -23.32
N GLN A 20 -15.39 8.63 -23.83
CA GLN A 20 -16.02 7.29 -23.81
C GLN A 20 -15.23 6.28 -24.63
N ARG A 21 -14.78 6.70 -25.85
CA ARG A 21 -13.97 5.83 -26.71
C ARG A 21 -12.63 5.49 -26.06
N VAL A 22 -11.96 6.46 -25.42
CA VAL A 22 -10.71 6.23 -24.68
C VAL A 22 -10.94 5.30 -23.51
N PHE A 23 -12.01 5.52 -22.73
CA PHE A 23 -12.41 4.63 -21.63
C PHE A 23 -12.55 3.18 -22.12
N LEU A 24 -13.32 2.95 -23.18
CA LEU A 24 -13.56 1.60 -23.72
C LEU A 24 -12.27 0.95 -24.25
N ILE A 25 -11.42 1.71 -24.94
CA ILE A 25 -10.15 1.19 -25.45
C ILE A 25 -9.22 0.80 -24.29
N CYS A 26 -9.07 1.65 -23.27
CA CYS A 26 -8.23 1.36 -22.11
C CYS A 26 -8.79 0.18 -21.30
N PHE A 27 -10.11 0.10 -21.13
CA PHE A 27 -10.76 -1.02 -20.45
C PHE A 27 -10.51 -2.34 -21.19
N ALA A 28 -10.76 -2.35 -22.50
CA ALA A 28 -10.57 -3.54 -23.32
C ALA A 28 -9.09 -3.96 -23.41
N ALA A 29 -8.18 -2.99 -23.54
CA ALA A 29 -6.74 -3.26 -23.58
C ALA A 29 -6.23 -3.84 -22.25
N ALA A 30 -6.68 -3.32 -21.10
CA ALA A 30 -6.39 -3.89 -19.80
C ALA A 30 -6.99 -5.30 -19.68
N GLY A 31 -8.24 -5.50 -20.12
CA GLY A 31 -8.87 -6.82 -20.15
C GLY A 31 -8.07 -7.83 -20.99
N LEU A 32 -7.63 -7.44 -22.19
CA LEU A 32 -6.78 -8.29 -23.03
C LEU A 32 -5.42 -8.61 -22.40
N LEU A 33 -4.85 -7.68 -21.64
CA LEU A 33 -3.58 -7.90 -20.93
C LEU A 33 -3.71 -8.89 -19.78
N TYR A 34 -4.78 -8.81 -18.98
CA TYR A 34 -4.94 -9.61 -17.76
C TYR A 34 -5.79 -10.87 -17.94
N LEU A 35 -6.74 -10.90 -18.87
CA LEU A 35 -7.64 -12.06 -19.08
C LEU A 35 -6.92 -13.38 -19.34
N PRO A 36 -5.82 -13.46 -20.13
CA PRO A 36 -5.10 -14.72 -20.29
C PRO A 36 -4.60 -15.29 -18.95
N TRP A 37 -4.14 -14.43 -18.06
CA TRP A 37 -3.66 -14.82 -16.73
C TRP A 37 -4.79 -15.27 -15.81
N VAL A 38 -5.95 -14.58 -15.87
CA VAL A 38 -7.16 -15.01 -15.13
C VAL A 38 -7.58 -16.43 -15.56
N ILE A 39 -7.54 -16.72 -16.87
CA ILE A 39 -7.89 -18.04 -17.40
C ILE A 39 -6.88 -19.10 -16.91
N LEU A 40 -5.58 -18.81 -16.99
CA LEU A 40 -4.53 -19.69 -16.52
C LEU A 40 -4.59 -19.97 -15.00
N ASP A 41 -5.07 -18.99 -14.22
CA ASP A 41 -5.25 -19.09 -12.78
C ASP A 41 -6.62 -19.70 -12.38
N GLY A 42 -7.38 -20.24 -13.33
CA GLY A 42 -8.68 -20.87 -13.05
C GLY A 42 -9.77 -19.90 -12.61
N GLY A 43 -9.68 -18.63 -13.01
CA GLY A 43 -10.64 -17.56 -12.71
C GLY A 43 -10.21 -16.64 -11.55
N LEU A 44 -9.37 -17.11 -10.65
CA LEU A 44 -8.82 -16.34 -9.54
C LEU A 44 -7.44 -15.80 -9.91
N PHE A 45 -7.38 -14.55 -10.36
CA PHE A 45 -6.09 -13.93 -10.66
C PHE A 45 -5.26 -13.75 -9.39
N HIS A 46 -4.11 -14.38 -9.37
CA HIS A 46 -3.05 -14.11 -8.40
C HIS A 46 -1.83 -13.53 -9.12
N TYR A 47 -1.08 -12.69 -8.44
CA TYR A 47 0.07 -12.02 -9.03
C TYR A 47 1.36 -12.42 -8.30
N ALA A 48 1.82 -11.63 -7.34
CA ALA A 48 2.95 -11.94 -6.48
C ALA A 48 2.95 -11.03 -5.24
N GLY A 49 3.58 -11.46 -4.17
CA GLY A 49 3.84 -10.69 -2.95
C GLY A 49 2.61 -9.96 -2.41
N ASP A 50 2.69 -8.64 -2.23
CA ASP A 50 1.64 -7.82 -1.62
C ASP A 50 0.28 -7.96 -2.31
N PHE A 51 0.22 -8.20 -3.63
CA PHE A 51 -1.05 -8.42 -4.30
C PHE A 51 -1.79 -9.63 -3.75
N ASN A 52 -1.08 -10.73 -3.55
CA ASN A 52 -1.64 -11.97 -3.02
C ASN A 52 -1.80 -11.93 -1.51
N SER A 53 -0.74 -11.52 -0.79
CA SER A 53 -0.67 -11.56 0.68
C SER A 53 -1.56 -10.53 1.37
N GLN A 54 -1.85 -9.41 0.70
CA GLN A 54 -2.59 -8.28 1.28
C GLN A 54 -3.81 -7.90 0.44
N GLN A 55 -3.62 -7.59 -0.86
CA GLN A 55 -4.68 -6.90 -1.61
C GLN A 55 -5.93 -7.77 -1.80
N ILE A 56 -5.79 -9.04 -2.11
CA ILE A 56 -6.95 -9.95 -2.32
C ILE A 56 -7.71 -10.14 -1.02
N ASN A 57 -7.01 -10.54 0.06
CA ASN A 57 -7.66 -10.82 1.34
C ASN A 57 -8.16 -9.56 2.04
N PHE A 58 -7.44 -8.43 1.95
CA PHE A 58 -7.91 -7.15 2.50
C PHE A 58 -9.20 -6.68 1.85
N TYR A 59 -9.34 -6.81 0.53
CA TYR A 59 -10.58 -6.48 -0.17
C TYR A 59 -11.74 -7.38 0.27
N GLN A 60 -11.52 -8.69 0.36
CA GLN A 60 -12.54 -9.64 0.80
C GLN A 60 -12.94 -9.41 2.26
N TYR A 61 -11.95 -9.35 3.16
CA TYR A 61 -12.16 -9.14 4.59
C TYR A 61 -12.86 -7.81 4.88
N SER A 62 -12.32 -6.71 4.37
CA SER A 62 -12.88 -5.37 4.61
C SER A 62 -14.29 -5.21 4.03
N ASN A 63 -14.59 -5.86 2.88
CA ASN A 63 -15.92 -5.89 2.33
C ASN A 63 -16.92 -6.57 3.29
N ALA A 64 -16.54 -7.71 3.87
CA ALA A 64 -17.37 -8.41 4.86
C ALA A 64 -17.50 -7.58 6.15
N PHE A 65 -16.40 -7.04 6.64
CA PHE A 65 -16.34 -6.26 7.89
C PHE A 65 -17.27 -5.05 7.83
N VAL A 66 -17.18 -4.22 6.78
CA VAL A 66 -18.00 -3.01 6.66
C VAL A 66 -19.50 -3.33 6.50
N LYS A 67 -19.84 -4.40 5.79
CA LYS A 67 -21.25 -4.86 5.68
C LYS A 67 -21.84 -5.29 7.02
N ASN A 68 -21.03 -5.86 7.88
CA ASN A 68 -21.44 -6.27 9.22
C ASN A 68 -21.45 -5.11 10.22
N GLY A 69 -20.84 -3.96 9.88
CA GLY A 69 -20.62 -2.82 10.75
C GLY A 69 -19.60 -3.14 11.85
N GLY A 70 -18.91 -2.14 12.37
CA GLY A 70 -17.93 -2.29 13.43
C GLY A 70 -16.81 -1.26 13.34
N SER A 71 -16.04 -1.13 14.41
CA SER A 71 -14.92 -0.19 14.51
C SER A 71 -13.61 -0.89 14.87
N PHE A 72 -13.65 -2.07 15.48
CA PHE A 72 -12.50 -2.84 15.94
C PHE A 72 -12.43 -4.21 15.27
N SER A 73 -11.28 -4.55 14.72
CA SER A 73 -11.00 -5.80 13.99
C SER A 73 -10.12 -6.70 14.84
N TRP A 74 -10.67 -7.83 15.26
CA TRP A 74 -9.96 -8.84 16.06
C TRP A 74 -8.97 -9.66 15.22
N GLU A 75 -9.25 -9.83 13.93
CA GLU A 75 -8.44 -10.60 12.98
C GLU A 75 -7.23 -9.80 12.46
N THR A 76 -7.12 -8.53 12.82
CA THR A 76 -6.02 -7.65 12.42
C THR A 76 -4.99 -7.54 13.53
N ASP A 77 -3.80 -8.12 13.35
CA ASP A 77 -2.76 -8.23 14.38
C ASP A 77 -3.32 -8.91 15.67
N LEU A 78 -3.03 -8.34 16.84
CA LEU A 78 -3.62 -8.77 18.11
C LEU A 78 -4.99 -8.13 18.42
N GLY A 79 -5.58 -7.50 17.43
CA GLY A 79 -6.74 -6.61 17.51
C GLY A 79 -6.33 -5.17 17.19
N SER A 80 -7.07 -4.49 16.32
CA SER A 80 -6.75 -3.12 15.89
C SER A 80 -7.96 -2.36 15.38
N GLY A 81 -7.93 -1.03 15.45
CA GLY A 81 -8.93 -0.16 14.84
C GLY A 81 -9.00 -0.35 13.33
N PHE A 82 -10.17 -0.69 12.79
CA PHE A 82 -10.36 -1.00 11.37
C PHE A 82 -9.95 0.16 10.45
N VAL A 83 -10.38 1.37 10.75
CA VAL A 83 -10.10 2.54 9.90
C VAL A 83 -8.59 2.79 9.80
N ASN A 84 -7.86 2.78 10.92
CA ASN A 84 -6.42 3.02 10.93
C ASN A 84 -5.64 1.92 10.23
N SER A 85 -6.12 0.68 10.28
CA SER A 85 -5.46 -0.47 9.64
C SER A 85 -5.65 -0.51 8.12
N TYR A 86 -6.80 -0.05 7.60
CA TYR A 86 -7.16 -0.24 6.19
C TYR A 86 -7.36 1.04 5.38
N SER A 87 -7.32 2.25 6.00
CA SER A 87 -7.49 3.52 5.29
C SER A 87 -6.40 3.77 4.24
N PHE A 88 -5.16 3.38 4.52
CA PHE A 88 -4.07 3.48 3.57
C PHE A 88 -4.27 2.61 2.32
N TYR A 89 -4.92 1.45 2.45
CA TYR A 89 -5.03 0.46 1.39
C TYR A 89 -6.29 0.60 0.54
N LEU A 90 -7.45 0.85 1.17
CA LEU A 90 -8.71 0.69 0.45
C LEU A 90 -9.92 1.50 0.97
N VAL A 91 -10.02 1.82 2.28
CA VAL A 91 -11.25 2.42 2.84
C VAL A 91 -11.62 3.76 2.18
N GLY A 92 -10.63 4.54 1.73
CA GLY A 92 -10.85 5.79 0.98
C GLY A 92 -11.05 5.62 -0.53
N SER A 93 -10.83 4.41 -1.08
CA SER A 93 -10.85 4.17 -2.52
C SER A 93 -12.29 4.10 -3.06
N PRO A 94 -12.66 4.91 -4.07
CA PRO A 94 -13.97 4.82 -4.71
C PRO A 94 -14.18 3.47 -5.41
N PHE A 95 -13.11 2.83 -5.85
CA PHE A 95 -13.15 1.50 -6.46
C PHE A 95 -13.53 0.43 -5.43
N TRP A 96 -12.95 0.51 -4.24
CA TRP A 96 -13.31 -0.40 -3.17
C TRP A 96 -14.76 -0.20 -2.71
N TRP A 97 -15.26 1.02 -2.65
CA TRP A 97 -16.68 1.28 -2.34
C TRP A 97 -17.64 0.63 -3.35
N LEU A 98 -17.27 0.61 -4.63
CA LEU A 98 -18.04 -0.15 -5.64
C LEU A 98 -18.07 -1.64 -5.33
N SER A 99 -17.02 -2.18 -4.72
CA SER A 99 -16.95 -3.59 -4.35
C SER A 99 -17.97 -3.99 -3.31
N LEU A 100 -18.51 -3.07 -2.51
CA LEU A 100 -19.53 -3.35 -1.51
C LEU A 100 -20.87 -3.82 -2.14
N LEU A 101 -21.06 -3.59 -3.44
CA LEU A 101 -22.20 -4.14 -4.21
C LEU A 101 -22.04 -5.63 -4.51
N ILE A 102 -20.87 -6.21 -4.26
CA ILE A 102 -20.49 -7.56 -4.60
C ILE A 102 -20.45 -8.42 -3.32
N PRO A 103 -20.93 -9.68 -3.32
CA PRO A 103 -20.75 -10.57 -2.19
C PRO A 103 -19.27 -10.76 -1.83
N SER A 104 -18.93 -10.75 -0.55
CA SER A 104 -17.53 -10.80 -0.06
C SER A 104 -16.78 -12.02 -0.61
N ARG A 105 -17.43 -13.20 -0.69
CA ARG A 105 -16.83 -14.41 -1.27
C ARG A 105 -16.49 -14.30 -2.75
N ALA A 106 -17.18 -13.44 -3.50
CA ALA A 106 -16.91 -13.21 -4.92
C ALA A 106 -15.81 -12.16 -5.16
N MET A 107 -15.39 -11.44 -4.11
CA MET A 107 -14.46 -10.31 -4.22
C MET A 107 -13.11 -10.67 -4.89
N PRO A 108 -12.47 -11.82 -4.57
CA PRO A 108 -11.21 -12.21 -5.21
C PRO A 108 -11.31 -12.32 -6.74
N TYR A 109 -12.47 -12.74 -7.29
CA TYR A 109 -12.69 -12.80 -8.74
C TYR A 109 -12.90 -11.43 -9.38
N CYS A 110 -13.26 -10.42 -8.59
CA CYS A 110 -13.53 -9.06 -9.07
C CYS A 110 -12.29 -8.17 -9.12
N MET A 111 -11.13 -8.65 -8.66
CA MET A 111 -9.89 -7.87 -8.64
C MET A 111 -9.49 -7.38 -10.03
N VAL A 112 -9.53 -8.24 -11.06
CA VAL A 112 -9.16 -7.84 -12.43
C VAL A 112 -10.21 -6.95 -13.10
N PRO A 113 -11.51 -7.22 -13.08
CA PRO A 113 -12.52 -6.27 -13.54
C PRO A 113 -12.38 -4.86 -12.94
N MET A 114 -12.11 -4.77 -11.63
CA MET A 114 -11.86 -3.50 -10.97
C MET A 114 -10.55 -2.85 -11.42
N LEU A 115 -9.50 -3.65 -11.63
CA LEU A 115 -8.24 -3.17 -12.18
C LEU A 115 -8.45 -2.60 -13.60
N CYS A 116 -9.21 -3.26 -14.47
CA CYS A 116 -9.57 -2.74 -15.80
C CYS A 116 -10.32 -1.40 -15.71
N LEU A 117 -11.21 -1.24 -14.73
CA LEU A 117 -11.89 0.04 -14.47
C LEU A 117 -10.91 1.15 -14.06
N LYS A 118 -9.93 0.85 -13.19
CA LYS A 118 -8.88 1.80 -12.79
C LYS A 118 -8.06 2.26 -14.01
N PHE A 119 -7.64 1.33 -14.87
CA PHE A 119 -6.94 1.65 -16.12
C PHE A 119 -7.80 2.52 -17.05
N ALA A 120 -9.07 2.20 -17.21
CA ALA A 120 -9.98 2.98 -18.03
C ALA A 120 -10.15 4.42 -17.54
N LEU A 121 -10.26 4.61 -16.21
CA LEU A 121 -10.37 5.94 -15.62
C LEU A 121 -9.04 6.70 -15.67
N ALA A 122 -7.89 6.03 -15.49
CA ALA A 122 -6.57 6.66 -15.69
C ALA A 122 -6.47 7.25 -17.12
N GLY A 123 -6.86 6.48 -18.12
CA GLY A 123 -6.87 6.92 -19.53
C GLY A 123 -7.86 8.06 -19.77
N THR A 124 -9.05 7.98 -19.20
CA THR A 124 -10.07 9.03 -19.32
C THR A 124 -9.59 10.35 -18.72
N GLY A 125 -9.06 10.31 -17.49
CA GLY A 125 -8.54 11.51 -16.83
C GLY A 125 -7.38 12.13 -17.60
N ALA A 126 -6.42 11.30 -18.03
CA ALA A 126 -5.28 11.76 -18.84
C ALA A 126 -5.72 12.35 -20.19
N PHE A 127 -6.73 11.75 -20.84
CA PHE A 127 -7.31 12.28 -22.08
C PHE A 127 -7.95 13.65 -21.89
N LEU A 128 -8.79 13.80 -20.85
CA LEU A 128 -9.47 15.07 -20.55
C LEU A 128 -8.47 16.17 -20.24
N TRP A 129 -7.43 15.85 -19.46
CA TRP A 129 -6.39 16.82 -19.14
C TRP A 129 -5.53 17.17 -20.36
N ALA A 130 -5.04 16.17 -21.11
CA ALA A 130 -4.17 16.39 -22.27
C ALA A 130 -4.86 17.14 -23.40
N GLY A 131 -6.17 16.96 -23.58
CA GLY A 131 -6.99 17.65 -24.58
C GLY A 131 -6.98 19.18 -24.49
N ARG A 132 -6.38 19.76 -23.43
CA ARG A 132 -6.15 21.21 -23.28
C ARG A 132 -4.85 21.67 -23.89
N TRP A 133 -3.90 20.74 -24.01
CA TRP A 133 -2.51 21.04 -24.35
C TRP A 133 -2.13 20.57 -25.75
N VAL A 134 -3.02 19.84 -26.42
CA VAL A 134 -2.88 19.38 -27.82
C VAL A 134 -4.02 19.90 -28.68
N LYS A 135 -3.79 20.00 -30.00
CA LYS A 135 -4.77 20.54 -30.94
C LYS A 135 -5.83 19.52 -31.36
N HIS A 136 -5.43 18.24 -31.47
CA HIS A 136 -6.30 17.19 -31.97
C HIS A 136 -6.49 16.08 -30.91
N SER A 137 -7.72 15.59 -30.75
CA SER A 137 -8.12 14.58 -29.80
C SER A 137 -7.31 13.26 -29.87
N ARG A 138 -6.81 12.92 -31.07
CA ARG A 138 -5.95 11.73 -31.29
C ARG A 138 -4.63 11.79 -30.49
N TRP A 139 -4.06 12.97 -30.30
CA TRP A 139 -2.83 13.13 -29.52
C TRP A 139 -3.11 13.13 -28.01
N ALA A 140 -4.28 13.62 -27.60
CA ALA A 140 -4.76 13.42 -26.25
C ALA A 140 -4.98 11.92 -25.94
N ALA A 141 -5.52 11.16 -26.90
CA ALA A 141 -5.67 9.70 -26.79
C ALA A 141 -4.32 8.99 -26.69
N LEU A 142 -3.30 9.45 -27.44
CA LEU A 142 -1.94 8.92 -27.32
C LEU A 142 -1.36 9.19 -25.92
N THR A 143 -1.50 10.42 -25.41
CA THR A 143 -1.10 10.75 -24.03
C THR A 143 -1.77 9.82 -23.02
N ALA A 144 -3.07 9.61 -23.17
CA ALA A 144 -3.84 8.72 -22.30
C ALA A 144 -3.30 7.29 -22.30
N MET A 145 -3.03 6.72 -23.48
CA MET A 145 -2.54 5.33 -23.60
C MET A 145 -1.12 5.19 -23.08
N LEU A 146 -0.22 6.14 -23.38
CA LEU A 146 1.16 6.13 -22.87
C LEU A 146 1.20 6.24 -21.34
N TYR A 147 0.33 7.06 -20.74
CA TYR A 147 0.22 7.20 -19.31
C TYR A 147 -0.36 5.96 -18.65
N THR A 148 -1.53 5.54 -19.11
CA THR A 148 -2.30 4.41 -18.55
C THR A 148 -1.50 3.12 -18.57
N PHE A 149 -0.80 2.86 -19.66
CA PHE A 149 -0.01 1.65 -19.86
C PHE A 149 1.50 1.90 -19.71
N SER A 150 1.89 2.93 -18.96
CA SER A 150 3.29 3.14 -18.62
C SER A 150 3.85 1.99 -17.78
N GLY A 151 5.17 1.84 -17.81
CA GLY A 151 5.86 0.88 -16.96
C GLY A 151 5.47 1.03 -15.48
N PHE A 152 5.26 2.27 -15.02
CA PHE A 152 4.83 2.57 -13.67
C PHE A 152 3.48 1.93 -13.31
N THR A 153 2.48 2.07 -14.17
CA THR A 153 1.15 1.53 -13.90
C THR A 153 1.15 0.01 -13.89
N VAL A 154 1.83 -0.62 -14.87
CA VAL A 154 1.91 -2.08 -14.97
C VAL A 154 2.71 -2.67 -13.81
N TYR A 155 3.82 -2.06 -13.42
CA TYR A 155 4.62 -2.45 -12.26
C TYR A 155 3.79 -2.38 -10.95
N ASN A 156 3.05 -1.28 -10.76
CA ASN A 156 2.35 -1.02 -9.51
C ASN A 156 1.02 -1.79 -9.33
N VAL A 157 0.64 -2.65 -10.28
CA VAL A 157 -0.41 -3.66 -10.05
C VAL A 157 -0.06 -4.56 -8.87
N PHE A 158 1.22 -4.79 -8.63
CA PHE A 158 1.73 -5.46 -7.43
C PHE A 158 1.21 -4.83 -6.12
N PHE A 159 1.09 -3.50 -6.10
CA PHE A 159 0.51 -2.70 -5.02
C PHE A 159 -0.88 -2.19 -5.40
N ASN A 160 -1.77 -2.98 -5.87
CA ASN A 160 -3.08 -2.66 -6.47
C ASN A 160 -3.70 -1.29 -6.12
N HIS A 161 -3.61 -0.85 -4.85
CA HIS A 161 -4.12 0.45 -4.38
C HIS A 161 -3.33 1.67 -4.94
N PHE A 162 -2.09 1.49 -5.42
CA PHE A 162 -1.36 2.57 -6.10
C PHE A 162 -1.96 2.89 -7.47
N VAL A 163 -2.61 1.92 -8.11
CA VAL A 163 -3.30 2.15 -9.39
C VAL A 163 -4.51 3.07 -9.22
N ASP A 164 -5.13 3.11 -8.04
CA ASP A 164 -6.20 4.06 -7.70
C ASP A 164 -5.70 5.51 -7.79
N VAL A 165 -4.50 5.74 -7.26
CA VAL A 165 -3.86 7.06 -7.29
C VAL A 165 -3.51 7.47 -8.73
N VAL A 166 -2.99 6.52 -9.54
CA VAL A 166 -2.73 6.74 -10.98
C VAL A 166 -4.03 7.09 -11.71
N ALA A 167 -5.15 6.43 -11.37
CA ALA A 167 -6.43 6.67 -11.99
C ALA A 167 -7.01 8.07 -11.67
N LEU A 168 -6.83 8.55 -10.45
CA LEU A 168 -7.49 9.77 -9.96
C LEU A 168 -6.67 11.05 -10.17
N PHE A 169 -5.35 10.95 -10.17
CA PHE A 169 -4.47 12.13 -10.28
C PHE A 169 -4.70 12.99 -11.53
N PRO A 170 -4.87 12.45 -12.75
CA PRO A 170 -5.09 13.29 -13.93
C PRO A 170 -6.35 14.17 -13.82
N PHE A 171 -7.38 13.71 -13.12
CA PHE A 171 -8.58 14.52 -12.86
C PHE A 171 -8.30 15.68 -11.91
N LEU A 172 -7.43 15.49 -10.91
CA LEU A 172 -7.01 16.56 -10.01
C LEU A 172 -6.27 17.66 -10.78
N LEU A 173 -5.34 17.29 -11.65
CA LEU A 173 -4.60 18.21 -12.48
C LEU A 173 -5.52 18.91 -13.50
N TYR A 174 -6.46 18.17 -14.09
CA TYR A 174 -7.52 18.71 -14.93
C TYR A 174 -8.36 19.77 -14.22
N ALA A 175 -8.76 19.51 -12.97
CA ALA A 175 -9.58 20.44 -12.19
C ALA A 175 -8.81 21.71 -11.83
N LEU A 176 -7.51 21.62 -11.51
CA LEU A 176 -6.65 22.77 -11.30
C LEU A 176 -6.59 23.65 -12.57
N ASP A 177 -6.33 23.05 -13.73
CA ASP A 177 -6.29 23.78 -15.01
C ASP A 177 -7.64 24.43 -15.34
N GLU A 178 -8.79 23.76 -15.06
CA GLU A 178 -10.14 24.33 -15.24
C GLU A 178 -10.35 25.57 -14.37
N THR A 179 -9.88 25.51 -13.13
CA THR A 179 -10.02 26.62 -12.17
C THR A 179 -9.16 27.81 -12.62
N VAL A 180 -7.91 27.54 -13.04
CA VAL A 180 -6.96 28.61 -13.39
C VAL A 180 -7.23 29.20 -14.78
N LEU A 181 -7.44 28.36 -15.80
CA LEU A 181 -7.52 28.81 -17.19
C LEU A 181 -8.94 29.22 -17.59
N ARG A 182 -9.98 28.56 -17.06
CA ARG A 182 -11.37 28.80 -17.43
C ARG A 182 -12.22 29.42 -16.31
N GLY A 183 -11.62 29.62 -15.13
CA GLY A 183 -12.31 30.18 -13.98
C GLY A 183 -13.45 29.30 -13.43
N ARG A 184 -13.46 27.99 -13.78
CA ARG A 184 -14.44 27.04 -13.28
C ARG A 184 -14.34 26.94 -11.76
N LYS A 185 -15.47 26.96 -11.07
CA LYS A 185 -15.53 26.97 -9.61
C LYS A 185 -16.08 25.64 -9.10
N GLY A 186 -15.55 25.19 -7.95
CA GLY A 186 -16.11 24.09 -7.19
C GLY A 186 -15.76 22.68 -7.69
N LEU A 187 -15.12 22.52 -8.84
CA LEU A 187 -14.61 21.22 -9.30
C LEU A 187 -13.33 20.84 -8.55
N PHE A 188 -12.44 21.81 -8.37
CA PHE A 188 -11.14 21.57 -7.75
C PHE A 188 -11.24 21.05 -6.30
N PRO A 189 -12.09 21.63 -5.40
CA PRO A 189 -12.26 21.08 -4.06
C PRO A 189 -12.72 19.62 -4.04
N VAL A 190 -13.62 19.23 -4.94
CA VAL A 190 -14.11 17.83 -5.02
C VAL A 190 -12.98 16.88 -5.38
N LEU A 191 -12.13 17.27 -6.34
CA LEU A 191 -10.98 16.41 -6.76
C LEU A 191 -9.86 16.41 -5.72
N VAL A 192 -9.66 17.50 -4.99
CA VAL A 192 -8.78 17.55 -3.82
C VAL A 192 -9.28 16.58 -2.74
N ALA A 193 -10.57 16.67 -2.38
CA ALA A 193 -11.17 15.77 -1.39
C ALA A 193 -11.08 14.31 -1.80
N LEU A 194 -11.39 14.00 -3.06
CA LEU A 194 -11.36 12.64 -3.59
C LEU A 194 -9.94 12.03 -3.56
N ASN A 195 -8.92 12.80 -3.94
CA ASN A 195 -7.54 12.31 -3.90
C ASN A 195 -7.01 12.17 -2.47
N LEU A 196 -7.38 13.08 -1.55
CA LEU A 196 -7.03 12.98 -0.14
C LEU A 196 -7.70 11.78 0.53
N LEU A 197 -9.01 11.59 0.32
CA LEU A 197 -9.76 10.42 0.81
C LEU A 197 -9.18 9.11 0.27
N ASN A 198 -8.91 9.07 -1.05
CA ASN A 198 -8.39 7.87 -1.68
C ASN A 198 -7.07 7.42 -1.04
N ASN A 199 -6.14 8.34 -0.83
CA ASN A 199 -4.89 8.00 -0.14
C ASN A 199 -4.14 9.24 0.34
N TYR A 200 -4.17 9.52 1.64
CA TYR A 200 -3.54 10.68 2.28
C TYR A 200 -2.00 10.69 2.12
N PHE A 201 -1.36 9.52 2.08
CA PHE A 201 0.09 9.41 1.91
C PHE A 201 0.54 9.90 0.53
N PHE A 202 -0.13 9.45 -0.53
CA PHE A 202 0.18 9.92 -1.89
C PHE A 202 -0.26 11.37 -2.12
N PHE A 203 -1.33 11.80 -1.46
CA PHE A 203 -1.83 13.16 -1.60
C PHE A 203 -0.82 14.20 -1.13
N TRP A 204 -0.03 13.91 -0.10
CA TRP A 204 1.10 14.76 0.31
C TRP A 204 2.06 15.03 -0.86
N GLY A 205 2.48 14.00 -1.56
CA GLY A 205 3.33 14.12 -2.75
C GLY A 205 2.63 14.86 -3.89
N GLN A 206 1.31 14.69 -4.06
CA GLN A 206 0.53 15.42 -5.05
C GLN A 206 0.50 16.94 -4.75
N ILE A 207 0.39 17.36 -3.49
CA ILE A 207 0.49 18.77 -3.11
C ILE A 207 1.82 19.35 -3.57
N LEU A 208 2.93 18.68 -3.27
CA LEU A 208 4.26 19.14 -3.68
C LEU A 208 4.36 19.23 -5.20
N PHE A 209 3.87 18.22 -5.92
CA PHE A 209 3.88 18.25 -7.38
C PHE A 209 3.01 19.36 -7.96
N LEU A 210 1.81 19.59 -7.42
CA LEU A 210 0.92 20.69 -7.84
C LEU A 210 1.58 22.06 -7.64
N LEU A 211 2.34 22.24 -6.57
CA LEU A 211 3.12 23.47 -6.35
C LEU A 211 4.20 23.64 -7.41
N ILE A 212 4.99 22.57 -7.69
CA ILE A 212 6.01 22.59 -8.76
C ILE A 212 5.36 22.91 -10.11
N TYR A 213 4.25 22.22 -10.42
CA TYR A 213 3.49 22.41 -11.64
C TYR A 213 2.99 23.85 -11.77
N PHE A 214 2.33 24.37 -10.74
CA PHE A 214 1.79 25.72 -10.73
C PHE A 214 2.88 26.79 -10.92
N ILE A 215 3.98 26.70 -10.17
CA ILE A 215 5.11 27.64 -10.26
C ILE A 215 5.71 27.61 -11.67
N CYS A 216 5.94 26.44 -12.24
CA CYS A 216 6.49 26.30 -13.60
C CYS A 216 5.54 26.80 -14.69
N GLN A 217 4.22 26.62 -14.52
CA GLN A 217 3.22 27.17 -15.43
C GLN A 217 3.18 28.71 -15.37
N CYS A 218 3.24 29.30 -14.19
CA CYS A 218 3.38 30.76 -14.01
C CYS A 218 4.67 31.27 -14.64
N TRP A 219 5.79 30.61 -14.38
CA TRP A 219 7.09 31.01 -14.93
C TRP A 219 7.17 30.92 -16.46
N SER A 220 6.37 30.03 -17.04
CA SER A 220 6.29 29.88 -18.50
C SER A 220 5.25 30.80 -19.14
N GLY A 221 4.51 31.59 -18.36
CA GLY A 221 3.48 32.52 -18.82
C GLY A 221 2.14 31.86 -19.17
N ASN A 222 1.99 30.55 -18.95
CA ASN A 222 0.74 29.84 -19.17
C ASN A 222 -0.32 30.20 -18.14
N TYR A 223 0.10 30.46 -16.89
CA TYR A 223 -0.76 30.92 -15.79
C TYR A 223 -0.48 32.38 -15.46
N ARG A 224 -1.54 33.15 -15.21
CA ARG A 224 -1.43 34.52 -14.72
C ARG A 224 -1.97 34.57 -13.28
N LEU A 225 -1.05 34.67 -12.32
CA LEU A 225 -1.42 34.77 -10.91
C LEU A 225 -1.95 36.16 -10.60
N SER A 226 -3.14 36.20 -9.97
CA SER A 226 -3.73 37.40 -9.38
C SER A 226 -4.11 37.12 -7.94
N ALA A 227 -4.23 38.16 -7.09
CA ALA A 227 -4.70 38.00 -5.70
C ALA A 227 -6.06 37.30 -5.63
N LYS A 228 -6.96 37.58 -6.58
CA LYS A 228 -8.29 36.96 -6.68
C LYS A 228 -8.19 35.46 -6.98
N LEU A 229 -7.31 35.07 -7.93
CA LEU A 229 -7.07 33.66 -8.26
C LEU A 229 -6.43 32.93 -7.07
N PHE A 230 -5.43 33.54 -6.44
CA PHE A 230 -4.76 32.95 -5.28
C PHE A 230 -5.75 32.72 -4.14
N GLY A 231 -6.58 33.73 -3.78
CA GLY A 231 -7.59 33.59 -2.74
C GLY A 231 -8.64 32.51 -3.07
N ARG A 232 -8.99 32.36 -4.36
CA ARG A 232 -9.88 31.27 -4.80
C ARG A 232 -9.23 29.91 -4.64
N LEU A 233 -8.01 29.73 -5.13
CA LEU A 233 -7.29 28.46 -5.01
C LEU A 233 -7.08 28.08 -3.55
N ALA A 234 -6.73 29.04 -2.70
CA ALA A 234 -6.58 28.82 -1.27
C ALA A 234 -7.90 28.34 -0.64
N LEU A 235 -9.01 29.05 -0.93
CA LEU A 235 -10.35 28.68 -0.43
C LEU A 235 -10.76 27.29 -0.92
N GLU A 236 -10.63 27.02 -2.23
CA GLU A 236 -11.02 25.74 -2.82
C GLU A 236 -10.14 24.59 -2.32
N SER A 237 -8.84 24.83 -2.08
CA SER A 237 -7.94 23.84 -1.46
C SER A 237 -8.34 23.53 -0.02
N LEU A 238 -8.62 24.57 0.79
CA LEU A 238 -9.07 24.40 2.18
C LEU A 238 -10.40 23.64 2.27
N LEU A 239 -11.38 24.00 1.43
CA LEU A 239 -12.65 23.27 1.35
C LEU A 239 -12.42 21.81 0.96
N GLY A 240 -11.58 21.56 -0.06
CA GLY A 240 -11.27 20.21 -0.49
C GLY A 240 -10.54 19.39 0.57
N CYS A 241 -9.54 19.95 1.23
CA CYS A 241 -8.84 19.29 2.34
C CYS A 241 -9.80 19.03 3.51
N GLY A 242 -10.67 19.99 3.86
CA GLY A 242 -11.66 19.78 4.91
C GLY A 242 -12.68 18.70 4.56
N MET A 243 -13.18 18.64 3.31
CA MET A 243 -14.08 17.55 2.86
C MET A 243 -13.41 16.19 2.86
N GLY A 244 -12.09 16.13 2.57
CA GLY A 244 -11.32 14.88 2.47
C GLY A 244 -10.63 14.43 3.75
N CYS A 245 -10.72 15.18 4.87
CA CYS A 245 -9.94 14.90 6.07
C CYS A 245 -10.42 13.70 6.91
N VAL A 246 -11.57 13.12 6.59
CA VAL A 246 -12.23 12.07 7.40
C VAL A 246 -11.28 10.91 7.73
N LEU A 247 -10.48 10.44 6.77
CA LEU A 247 -9.52 9.36 6.98
C LEU A 247 -8.11 9.87 7.29
N ALA A 248 -7.78 11.08 6.81
CA ALA A 248 -6.45 11.65 7.00
C ALA A 248 -6.20 12.04 8.45
N TRP A 249 -7.20 12.59 9.15
CA TRP A 249 -7.04 13.04 10.53
C TRP A 249 -6.81 11.89 11.53
N PRO A 250 -7.62 10.81 11.54
CA PRO A 250 -7.31 9.61 12.32
C PRO A 250 -5.92 9.04 12.03
N ALA A 251 -5.51 9.01 10.76
CA ALA A 251 -4.18 8.54 10.37
C ALA A 251 -3.07 9.43 10.93
N VAL A 252 -3.23 10.76 10.94
CA VAL A 252 -2.27 11.71 11.53
C VAL A 252 -2.14 11.47 13.04
N LEU A 253 -3.26 11.29 13.75
CA LEU A 253 -3.23 10.99 15.18
C LEU A 253 -2.50 9.68 15.49
N SER A 254 -2.77 8.62 14.74
CA SER A 254 -2.07 7.34 14.87
C SER A 254 -0.57 7.46 14.53
N LEU A 255 -0.20 8.20 13.47
CA LEU A 255 1.19 8.42 13.09
C LEU A 255 1.98 9.26 14.10
N ALA A 256 1.33 10.21 14.77
CA ALA A 256 1.97 11.05 15.79
C ALA A 256 2.48 10.22 16.99
N GLN A 257 1.85 9.10 17.28
CA GLN A 257 2.24 8.16 18.34
C GLN A 257 3.18 7.06 17.85
N ASN A 258 3.48 7.00 16.54
CA ASN A 258 4.23 5.90 15.96
C ASN A 258 5.74 6.12 16.12
N PRO A 259 6.48 5.25 16.84
CA PRO A 259 7.91 5.41 17.08
C PRO A 259 8.75 5.39 15.79
N ARG A 260 8.23 4.87 14.68
CA ARG A 260 8.92 4.90 13.37
C ARG A 260 9.02 6.29 12.76
N THR A 261 8.19 7.25 13.16
CA THR A 261 8.20 8.61 12.60
C THR A 261 9.30 9.48 13.16
N VAL A 262 9.98 9.06 14.22
CA VAL A 262 11.03 9.83 14.91
C VAL A 262 12.36 9.83 14.16
N SER A 263 12.59 8.90 13.21
CA SER A 263 13.86 8.80 12.49
C SER A 263 13.81 9.48 11.11
N LEU A 264 13.88 10.81 11.09
CA LEU A 264 13.80 11.63 9.87
C LEU A 264 14.96 11.49 8.88
N SER A 265 16.01 10.73 9.15
CA SER A 265 17.18 10.67 8.25
C SER A 265 18.07 9.44 8.39
N SER A 266 17.58 8.31 8.90
CA SER A 266 18.41 7.10 9.00
C SER A 266 18.47 6.35 7.66
N GLY A 267 19.62 6.27 7.03
CA GLY A 267 19.92 5.37 5.92
C GLY A 267 20.36 6.00 4.61
N TYR A 268 20.14 7.28 4.38
CA TYR A 268 20.66 8.01 3.20
C TYR A 268 21.24 9.36 3.62
N GLY A 269 22.34 9.78 2.95
CA GLY A 269 22.83 11.16 3.09
C GLY A 269 21.80 12.18 2.57
N LEU A 270 21.87 13.41 3.02
CA LEU A 270 20.94 14.47 2.57
C LEU A 270 21.07 14.77 1.07
N LEU A 271 22.30 14.78 0.55
CA LEU A 271 22.58 15.20 -0.83
C LEU A 271 22.90 14.03 -1.77
N PHE A 272 23.41 12.91 -1.25
CA PHE A 272 23.88 11.79 -2.06
C PHE A 272 23.33 10.46 -1.52
N TYR A 273 22.93 9.59 -2.44
CA TYR A 273 22.61 8.19 -2.11
C TYR A 273 23.89 7.43 -1.75
N GLY A 274 23.78 6.52 -0.80
CA GLY A 274 24.93 5.75 -0.33
C GLY A 274 25.51 4.76 -1.35
N LYS A 275 24.81 4.50 -2.46
CA LYS A 275 25.24 3.57 -3.51
C LYS A 275 25.13 4.22 -4.89
N VAL A 276 26.22 4.23 -5.64
CA VAL A 276 26.28 4.78 -7.02
C VAL A 276 25.32 4.07 -7.95
N GLN A 277 25.11 2.76 -7.76
CA GLN A 277 24.18 1.92 -8.52
C GLN A 277 22.75 2.49 -8.53
N GLN A 278 22.34 3.20 -7.48
CA GLN A 278 21.01 3.81 -7.38
C GLN A 278 20.82 4.93 -8.42
N TYR A 279 21.83 5.74 -8.69
CA TYR A 279 21.78 6.76 -9.74
C TYR A 279 21.61 6.14 -11.13
N PHE A 280 22.37 5.06 -11.42
CA PHE A 280 22.21 4.33 -12.66
C PHE A 280 20.82 3.73 -12.80
N ALA A 281 20.28 3.14 -11.73
CA ALA A 281 18.93 2.58 -11.74
C ALA A 281 17.86 3.66 -11.97
N ILE A 282 17.99 4.84 -11.32
CA ILE A 282 17.10 5.99 -11.55
C ILE A 282 17.13 6.40 -13.02
N LEU A 283 18.31 6.57 -13.60
CA LEU A 283 18.45 6.99 -14.99
C LEU A 283 17.92 5.92 -15.95
N LEU A 284 18.30 4.64 -15.78
CA LEU A 284 17.86 3.54 -16.64
C LEU A 284 16.35 3.29 -16.59
N SER A 285 15.68 3.64 -15.49
CA SER A 285 14.23 3.50 -15.33
C SER A 285 13.41 4.28 -16.37
N TYR A 286 13.99 5.31 -16.97
CA TYR A 286 13.37 6.09 -18.06
C TYR A 286 13.52 5.42 -19.44
N PHE A 287 14.46 4.49 -19.59
CA PHE A 287 14.84 3.92 -20.89
C PHE A 287 14.38 2.48 -21.06
N LEU A 288 14.45 1.69 -20.01
CA LEU A 288 14.16 0.26 -20.05
C LEU A 288 12.77 -0.06 -19.49
N MET A 289 12.16 -1.13 -19.99
CA MET A 289 10.90 -1.63 -19.42
C MET A 289 11.09 -2.01 -17.94
N PRO A 290 9.99 -2.03 -17.13
CA PRO A 290 10.08 -2.30 -15.70
C PRO A 290 10.61 -3.71 -15.40
N ASP A 291 11.42 -3.80 -14.36
CA ASP A 291 11.84 -5.05 -13.73
C ASP A 291 10.79 -5.54 -12.73
N ALA A 292 10.90 -6.80 -12.27
CA ALA A 292 10.00 -7.32 -11.26
C ALA A 292 10.15 -6.57 -9.91
N PRO A 293 9.04 -6.29 -9.17
CA PRO A 293 9.08 -5.45 -7.98
C PRO A 293 9.99 -5.95 -6.86
N TYR A 294 10.08 -7.25 -6.66
CA TYR A 294 10.82 -7.89 -5.56
C TYR A 294 12.16 -8.50 -5.98
N MET A 295 12.36 -8.76 -7.27
CA MET A 295 13.57 -9.34 -7.81
C MET A 295 14.15 -8.46 -8.90
N MET A 296 14.79 -7.36 -8.49
CA MET A 296 15.49 -6.50 -9.43
C MET A 296 16.64 -7.25 -10.07
N ASN A 297 16.67 -7.20 -11.40
CA ASN A 297 17.68 -7.87 -12.20
C ASN A 297 18.95 -7.04 -12.33
N LEU A 298 18.82 -5.73 -12.33
CA LEU A 298 19.90 -4.76 -12.54
C LEU A 298 20.81 -4.69 -11.34
N TRP A 299 21.12 -5.28 -10.43
CA TRP A 299 22.02 -5.24 -9.28
C TRP A 299 21.63 -6.26 -8.21
N THR A 300 22.58 -7.02 -7.80
CA THR A 300 22.39 -8.22 -6.95
C THR A 300 21.91 -7.94 -5.53
N GLU A 301 21.90 -6.72 -5.05
CA GLU A 301 21.56 -6.43 -3.67
C GLU A 301 20.49 -5.33 -3.56
N GLY A 302 19.45 -5.61 -2.86
CA GLY A 302 18.29 -4.91 -2.34
C GLY A 302 18.16 -3.39 -2.36
N VAL A 303 18.94 -2.68 -3.16
CA VAL A 303 19.04 -1.22 -3.17
C VAL A 303 17.76 -0.52 -3.63
N ILE A 304 16.93 -1.21 -4.41
CA ILE A 304 15.75 -0.62 -5.05
C ILE A 304 14.53 -1.52 -5.09
N LYS A 305 14.48 -2.56 -4.24
CA LYS A 305 13.27 -3.40 -4.10
C LYS A 305 12.10 -2.56 -3.60
N TRP A 306 10.90 -2.82 -4.09
CA TRP A 306 9.63 -2.23 -3.64
C TRP A 306 9.50 -0.72 -3.88
N THR A 307 10.38 -0.12 -4.69
CA THR A 307 10.50 1.34 -4.82
C THR A 307 9.62 1.95 -5.90
N SER A 308 8.95 1.16 -6.74
CA SER A 308 8.19 1.61 -7.92
C SER A 308 9.06 2.37 -8.95
N LEU A 309 10.34 2.04 -9.03
CA LEU A 309 11.31 2.76 -9.86
C LEU A 309 11.18 2.36 -11.34
N THR A 310 10.30 3.02 -12.05
CA THR A 310 10.13 2.90 -13.50
C THR A 310 9.39 4.11 -14.08
N ALA A 311 9.86 4.61 -15.23
CA ALA A 311 9.23 5.70 -15.98
C ALA A 311 9.14 5.37 -17.47
N TYR A 312 9.16 4.09 -17.82
CA TYR A 312 9.10 3.59 -19.19
C TYR A 312 7.76 3.91 -19.86
N LEU A 313 7.81 4.46 -21.08
CA LEU A 313 6.65 4.63 -21.95
C LEU A 313 6.66 3.56 -23.04
N PRO A 314 5.58 2.79 -23.24
CA PRO A 314 5.55 1.70 -24.21
C PRO A 314 5.84 2.21 -25.63
N LEU A 315 6.56 1.43 -26.40
CA LEU A 315 7.02 1.71 -27.77
C LEU A 315 8.08 2.81 -27.86
N VAL A 316 7.86 3.95 -27.23
CA VAL A 316 8.67 5.17 -27.44
C VAL A 316 9.80 5.31 -26.42
N SER A 317 9.72 4.59 -25.29
CA SER A 317 10.61 4.84 -24.14
C SER A 317 10.59 6.35 -23.82
N CYS A 318 11.74 7.00 -23.64
CA CYS A 318 11.81 8.45 -23.46
C CYS A 318 12.20 9.23 -24.75
N ALA A 319 12.20 8.61 -25.94
CA ALA A 319 12.66 9.24 -27.17
C ALA A 319 11.86 10.52 -27.52
N GLY A 320 10.53 10.46 -27.43
CA GLY A 320 9.66 11.64 -27.66
C GLY A 320 9.89 12.75 -26.63
N VAL A 321 10.09 12.37 -25.36
CA VAL A 321 10.39 13.31 -24.27
C VAL A 321 11.71 14.03 -24.55
N LEU A 322 12.79 13.30 -24.83
CA LEU A 322 14.10 13.86 -25.15
C LEU A 322 14.04 14.80 -26.36
N THR A 323 13.29 14.42 -27.39
CA THR A 323 13.04 15.27 -28.57
C THR A 323 12.36 16.57 -28.15
N TRP A 324 11.30 16.52 -27.34
CA TRP A 324 10.62 17.72 -26.84
C TRP A 324 11.54 18.62 -26.02
N LEU A 325 12.26 18.06 -25.06
CA LEU A 325 13.19 18.80 -24.19
C LEU A 325 14.30 19.52 -24.98
N ARG A 326 14.74 18.94 -26.10
CA ARG A 326 15.75 19.54 -26.98
C ARG A 326 15.18 20.71 -27.79
N HIS A 327 13.99 20.53 -28.40
CA HIS A 327 13.46 21.51 -29.35
C HIS A 327 12.61 22.60 -28.68
N LYS A 328 12.14 22.38 -27.46
CA LYS A 328 11.27 23.29 -26.70
C LYS A 328 11.89 23.70 -25.33
N PRO A 329 12.97 24.48 -25.34
CA PRO A 329 13.78 24.72 -24.12
C PRO A 329 13.09 25.59 -23.07
N ARG A 330 12.08 26.38 -23.44
CA ARG A 330 11.45 27.38 -22.53
C ARG A 330 10.04 26.98 -22.08
N THR A 331 9.62 25.74 -22.26
CA THR A 331 8.27 25.29 -21.89
C THR A 331 8.15 24.90 -20.41
N ALA A 332 6.93 24.96 -19.89
CA ALA A 332 6.64 24.54 -18.52
C ALA A 332 6.97 23.04 -18.32
N GLU A 333 6.65 22.21 -19.29
CA GLU A 333 6.89 20.75 -19.24
C GLU A 333 8.40 20.47 -19.02
N LYS A 334 9.27 21.19 -19.77
CA LYS A 334 10.72 21.01 -19.57
C LYS A 334 11.15 21.38 -18.17
N ARG A 335 10.66 22.52 -17.64
CA ARG A 335 11.01 22.97 -16.28
C ARG A 335 10.55 21.96 -15.24
N ILE A 336 9.30 21.48 -15.35
CA ILE A 336 8.72 20.49 -14.42
C ILE A 336 9.55 19.20 -14.48
N LEU A 337 9.80 18.65 -15.67
CA LEU A 337 10.53 17.39 -15.82
C LEU A 337 11.98 17.49 -15.33
N CYS A 338 12.67 18.59 -15.59
CA CYS A 338 14.01 18.83 -15.06
C CYS A 338 14.00 18.98 -13.53
N THR A 339 13.02 19.70 -12.96
CA THR A 339 12.85 19.80 -11.52
C THR A 339 12.59 18.41 -10.90
N CYS A 340 11.67 17.62 -11.47
CA CYS A 340 11.41 16.27 -11.01
C CYS A 340 12.66 15.36 -11.10
N LEU A 341 13.48 15.49 -12.14
CA LEU A 341 14.73 14.73 -12.24
C LEU A 341 15.71 15.11 -11.12
N VAL A 342 15.85 16.41 -10.81
CA VAL A 342 16.66 16.85 -9.66
C VAL A 342 16.12 16.27 -8.36
N PHE A 343 14.79 16.31 -8.16
CA PHE A 343 14.17 15.71 -6.98
C PHE A 343 14.43 14.20 -6.89
N ALA A 344 14.45 13.48 -8.00
CA ALA A 344 14.76 12.05 -8.02
C ALA A 344 16.23 11.76 -7.66
N LEU A 345 17.17 12.63 -8.07
CA LEU A 345 18.61 12.43 -7.91
C LEU A 345 19.14 12.88 -6.55
N VAL A 346 18.40 13.69 -5.79
CA VAL A 346 18.81 14.20 -4.48
C VAL A 346 17.96 13.58 -3.39
N PRO A 347 18.53 12.79 -2.45
CA PRO A 347 17.73 12.04 -1.44
C PRO A 347 16.79 12.92 -0.62
N ALA A 348 17.23 14.04 -0.11
CA ALA A 348 16.40 14.97 0.67
C ALA A 348 15.19 15.48 -0.14
N LEU A 349 15.40 15.83 -1.41
CA LEU A 349 14.31 16.29 -2.29
C LEU A 349 13.38 15.16 -2.64
N ASN A 350 13.89 13.94 -2.90
CA ASN A 350 13.05 12.77 -3.15
C ASN A 350 12.16 12.46 -1.93
N SER A 351 12.74 12.50 -0.73
CA SER A 351 12.01 12.20 0.51
C SER A 351 10.92 13.24 0.83
N ALA A 352 11.01 14.46 0.30
CA ALA A 352 9.97 15.48 0.45
C ALA A 352 8.61 15.03 -0.10
N PHE A 353 8.58 14.16 -1.12
CA PHE A 353 7.34 13.54 -1.61
C PHE A 353 6.69 12.57 -0.60
N TYR A 354 7.38 12.19 0.46
CA TYR A 354 6.96 11.25 1.51
C TYR A 354 7.08 11.85 2.91
N ALA A 355 6.80 13.14 3.04
CA ALA A 355 6.89 13.86 4.31
C ALA A 355 8.26 13.69 5.00
N MET A 356 9.34 13.77 4.22
CA MET A 356 10.74 13.63 4.68
C MET A 356 11.10 12.24 5.25
N ASN A 357 10.38 11.19 4.88
CA ASN A 357 10.78 9.82 5.19
C ASN A 357 12.11 9.50 4.49
N SER A 358 13.05 8.91 5.21
CA SER A 358 14.41 8.62 4.75
C SER A 358 14.51 7.51 3.68
N SER A 359 13.43 6.78 3.42
CA SER A 359 13.42 5.72 2.42
C SER A 359 13.46 6.28 1.00
N PHE A 360 14.15 5.56 0.09
CA PHE A 360 14.08 5.89 -1.33
C PHE A 360 12.86 5.22 -1.96
N TYR A 361 11.96 6.03 -2.53
CA TYR A 361 10.84 5.56 -3.35
C TYR A 361 10.69 6.42 -4.59
N ALA A 362 10.30 5.80 -5.71
CA ALA A 362 9.87 6.48 -6.93
C ALA A 362 8.33 6.43 -7.10
N ARG A 363 7.59 6.23 -6.01
CA ARG A 363 6.12 6.08 -6.00
C ARG A 363 5.37 7.30 -6.53
N TRP A 364 6.01 8.45 -6.59
CA TRP A 364 5.48 9.69 -7.14
C TRP A 364 5.68 9.86 -8.65
N TYR A 365 6.36 8.93 -9.33
CA TYR A 365 6.71 9.03 -10.75
C TYR A 365 5.52 9.08 -11.71
N TYR A 366 4.34 8.58 -11.32
CA TYR A 366 3.13 8.71 -12.15
C TYR A 366 2.83 10.17 -12.52
N MET A 367 3.19 11.13 -11.69
CA MET A 367 2.95 12.56 -11.94
C MET A 367 3.81 13.11 -13.09
N PRO A 368 5.16 13.01 -13.08
CA PRO A 368 5.97 13.41 -14.23
C PRO A 368 5.74 12.52 -15.47
N ILE A 369 5.38 11.25 -15.32
CA ILE A 369 5.08 10.35 -16.46
C ILE A 369 3.89 10.87 -17.27
N LEU A 370 2.89 11.48 -16.65
CA LEU A 370 1.77 12.11 -17.35
C LEU A 370 2.26 13.24 -18.27
N LEU A 371 3.23 14.06 -17.80
CA LEU A 371 3.85 15.11 -18.62
C LEU A 371 4.78 14.53 -19.69
N MET A 372 5.50 13.44 -19.39
CA MET A 372 6.34 12.75 -20.39
C MET A 372 5.50 12.23 -21.55
N ALA A 373 4.33 11.65 -21.26
CA ALA A 373 3.37 11.21 -22.26
C ALA A 373 2.86 12.39 -23.10
N LEU A 374 2.51 13.52 -22.46
CA LEU A 374 2.10 14.75 -23.15
C LEU A 374 3.20 15.32 -24.05
N CYS A 375 4.44 15.41 -23.55
CA CYS A 375 5.59 15.89 -24.36
C CYS A 375 5.79 15.05 -25.60
N THR A 376 5.66 13.73 -25.49
CA THR A 376 5.75 12.82 -26.64
C THR A 376 4.64 13.10 -27.64
N ALA A 377 3.38 13.22 -27.18
CA ALA A 377 2.24 13.50 -28.06
C ALA A 377 2.35 14.87 -28.75
N LYS A 378 2.72 15.92 -28.01
CA LYS A 378 2.97 17.27 -28.58
C LYS A 378 4.12 17.27 -29.58
N GLY A 379 5.21 16.56 -29.29
CA GLY A 379 6.35 16.45 -30.20
C GLY A 379 6.00 15.75 -31.51
N LEU A 380 5.08 14.80 -31.48
CA LEU A 380 4.55 14.14 -32.70
C LEU A 380 3.50 14.99 -33.42
N GLU A 381 2.66 15.72 -32.70
CA GLU A 381 1.69 16.64 -33.26
C GLU A 381 2.38 17.78 -34.06
N GLU A 382 3.47 18.30 -33.50
CA GLU A 382 4.29 19.36 -34.10
C GLU A 382 5.31 18.83 -35.11
N GLU A 383 5.29 17.54 -35.41
CA GLU A 383 6.23 16.87 -36.33
C GLU A 383 7.72 17.12 -36.01
N LEU A 384 8.07 17.26 -34.73
CA LEU A 384 9.46 17.47 -34.33
C LEU A 384 10.36 16.29 -34.76
N PRO A 385 11.60 16.52 -35.23
CA PRO A 385 12.49 15.49 -35.73
C PRO A 385 12.94 14.53 -34.63
N GLN A 386 12.51 13.25 -34.70
CA GLN A 386 12.68 12.23 -33.64
C GLN A 386 14.04 11.53 -33.64
N GLN A 387 14.88 11.72 -34.68
CA GLN A 387 16.13 10.95 -34.86
C GLN A 387 17.08 11.07 -33.67
N TRP A 388 17.18 12.26 -33.07
CA TRP A 388 18.07 12.45 -31.93
C TRP A 388 17.58 11.71 -30.69
N GLY A 389 16.32 11.86 -30.33
CA GLY A 389 15.76 11.17 -29.16
C GLY A 389 15.83 9.64 -29.29
N VAL A 390 15.48 9.12 -30.49
CA VAL A 390 15.63 7.69 -30.82
C VAL A 390 17.10 7.26 -30.72
N GLY A 391 18.03 8.05 -31.29
CA GLY A 391 19.47 7.76 -31.24
C GLY A 391 20.00 7.66 -29.82
N VAL A 392 19.59 8.58 -28.94
CA VAL A 392 19.97 8.55 -27.52
C VAL A 392 19.45 7.30 -26.81
N VAL A 393 18.18 6.93 -27.01
CA VAL A 393 17.61 5.72 -26.38
C VAL A 393 18.34 4.47 -26.85
N LEU A 394 18.58 4.34 -28.17
CA LEU A 394 19.32 3.18 -28.70
C LEU A 394 20.78 3.13 -28.22
N ALA A 395 21.43 4.30 -28.09
CA ALA A 395 22.77 4.39 -27.51
C ALA A 395 22.81 3.96 -26.04
N VAL A 396 21.80 4.35 -25.25
CA VAL A 396 21.70 3.90 -23.84
C VAL A 396 21.42 2.39 -23.79
N CYS A 397 20.55 1.87 -24.65
CA CYS A 397 20.32 0.41 -24.74
C CYS A 397 21.63 -0.33 -25.11
N ALA A 398 22.41 0.17 -26.07
CA ALA A 398 23.70 -0.40 -26.46
C ALA A 398 24.71 -0.30 -25.31
N ALA A 399 24.81 0.84 -24.62
CA ALA A 399 25.68 0.99 -23.46
C ALA A 399 25.28 0.06 -22.30
N SER A 400 23.98 -0.19 -22.12
CA SER A 400 23.48 -1.11 -21.11
C SER A 400 23.90 -2.55 -21.33
N CYS A 401 24.27 -2.95 -22.57
CA CYS A 401 24.87 -4.27 -22.84
C CYS A 401 26.14 -4.49 -22.02
N ALA A 402 26.89 -3.42 -21.70
CA ALA A 402 28.08 -3.51 -20.87
C ALA A 402 27.77 -4.09 -19.47
N LEU A 403 26.59 -3.80 -18.90
CA LEU A 403 26.17 -4.32 -17.58
C LEU A 403 26.08 -5.84 -17.56
N ALA A 404 25.73 -6.46 -18.69
CA ALA A 404 25.66 -7.90 -18.86
C ALA A 404 27.00 -8.54 -19.25
N LEU A 405 27.97 -7.76 -19.75
CA LEU A 405 29.21 -8.28 -20.35
C LEU A 405 30.46 -7.96 -19.53
N VAL A 406 30.45 -6.94 -18.64
CA VAL A 406 31.62 -6.56 -17.85
C VAL A 406 32.00 -7.69 -16.89
N PRO A 407 33.29 -8.14 -16.89
CA PRO A 407 33.76 -9.13 -15.91
C PRO A 407 33.59 -8.59 -14.48
N ASN A 408 33.02 -9.36 -13.59
CA ASN A 408 32.80 -9.05 -12.20
C ASN A 408 33.38 -10.15 -11.31
N LYS A 409 34.14 -9.77 -10.30
CA LYS A 409 34.68 -10.70 -9.30
C LYS A 409 33.78 -10.66 -8.06
N LYS A 410 33.10 -11.78 -7.78
CA LYS A 410 32.36 -12.00 -6.54
C LYS A 410 33.13 -12.98 -5.68
N GLU A 411 33.55 -12.52 -4.51
CA GLU A 411 34.37 -13.27 -3.57
C GLU A 411 35.64 -13.78 -4.28
N GLU A 412 35.77 -15.08 -4.53
CA GLU A 412 36.91 -15.66 -5.24
C GLU A 412 36.62 -16.08 -6.69
N ALA A 413 35.35 -15.98 -7.13
CA ALA A 413 34.96 -16.45 -8.48
C ALA A 413 34.72 -15.25 -9.44
N TRP A 414 35.19 -15.41 -10.68
CA TRP A 414 34.88 -14.49 -11.77
C TRP A 414 33.54 -14.83 -12.39
N SER A 415 32.69 -13.84 -12.54
CA SER A 415 31.40 -13.91 -13.26
C SER A 415 31.37 -12.88 -14.38
N ILE A 416 30.55 -13.13 -15.40
CA ILE A 416 30.31 -12.17 -16.49
C ILE A 416 29.04 -11.38 -16.16
N GLY A 417 29.16 -10.05 -16.17
CA GLY A 417 28.06 -9.13 -15.93
C GLY A 417 27.79 -8.85 -14.45
N VAL A 418 27.14 -7.72 -14.20
CA VAL A 418 26.67 -7.28 -12.89
C VAL A 418 25.17 -7.51 -12.71
N VAL A 419 24.51 -8.11 -13.71
CA VAL A 419 23.09 -8.44 -13.68
C VAL A 419 22.86 -9.79 -13.00
N LYS A 420 21.72 -9.92 -12.32
CA LYS A 420 21.39 -11.12 -11.56
C LYS A 420 20.94 -12.28 -12.46
N ASP A 421 20.12 -11.96 -13.46
CA ASP A 421 19.51 -12.91 -14.40
C ASP A 421 19.78 -12.44 -15.84
N GLN A 422 20.74 -13.09 -16.50
CA GLN A 422 21.16 -12.71 -17.85
C GLN A 422 20.03 -12.83 -18.90
N PRO A 423 19.29 -13.95 -19.03
CA PRO A 423 18.22 -14.08 -20.00
C PRO A 423 17.15 -13.00 -19.85
N LYS A 424 16.73 -12.73 -18.63
CA LYS A 424 15.72 -11.71 -18.29
C LYS A 424 16.19 -10.32 -18.70
N PHE A 425 17.44 -9.98 -18.38
CA PHE A 425 18.01 -8.68 -18.74
C PHE A 425 18.06 -8.47 -20.26
N TRP A 426 18.55 -9.47 -21.01
CA TRP A 426 18.62 -9.39 -22.46
C TRP A 426 17.24 -9.26 -23.11
N LEU A 427 16.22 -9.96 -22.56
CA LEU A 427 14.85 -9.83 -23.06
C LEU A 427 14.27 -8.44 -22.79
N MET A 428 14.47 -7.88 -21.58
CA MET A 428 14.05 -6.52 -21.25
C MET A 428 14.69 -5.49 -22.18
N LEU A 429 15.99 -5.63 -22.43
CA LEU A 429 16.75 -4.76 -23.31
C LEU A 429 16.27 -4.88 -24.76
N LEU A 430 16.06 -6.11 -25.24
CA LEU A 430 15.54 -6.39 -26.58
C LEU A 430 14.16 -5.76 -26.80
N ILE A 431 13.23 -5.93 -25.86
CA ILE A 431 11.87 -5.37 -25.96
C ILE A 431 11.94 -3.84 -25.99
N SER A 432 12.75 -3.22 -25.14
CA SER A 432 12.91 -1.78 -25.08
C SER A 432 13.53 -1.23 -26.39
N ALA A 433 14.57 -1.84 -26.88
CA ALA A 433 15.23 -1.44 -28.14
C ALA A 433 14.34 -1.70 -29.37
N ALA A 434 13.68 -2.86 -29.43
CA ALA A 434 12.76 -3.20 -30.53
C ALA A 434 11.55 -2.25 -30.57
N GLY A 435 11.00 -1.87 -29.42
CA GLY A 435 9.95 -0.86 -29.33
C GLY A 435 10.37 0.44 -29.99
N VAL A 436 11.52 0.99 -29.57
CA VAL A 436 12.04 2.26 -30.13
C VAL A 436 12.43 2.15 -31.60
N ALA A 437 12.96 1.01 -32.04
CA ALA A 437 13.22 0.75 -33.46
C ALA A 437 11.91 0.70 -34.28
N GLY A 438 10.86 0.06 -33.74
CA GLY A 438 9.51 0.07 -34.31
C GLY A 438 8.93 1.48 -34.38
N PHE A 439 9.08 2.27 -33.32
CA PHE A 439 8.69 3.69 -33.32
C PHE A 439 9.41 4.47 -34.43
N TRP A 440 10.74 4.28 -34.57
CA TRP A 440 11.54 4.92 -35.61
C TRP A 440 11.08 4.52 -37.02
N PHE A 441 10.78 3.24 -37.21
CA PHE A 441 10.25 2.75 -38.48
C PHE A 441 8.91 3.41 -38.84
N LEU A 442 7.97 3.51 -37.88
CA LEU A 442 6.70 4.21 -38.08
C LEU A 442 6.92 5.69 -38.39
N TRP A 443 7.78 6.35 -37.62
CA TRP A 443 8.10 7.77 -37.84
C TRP A 443 8.71 8.06 -39.20
N LYS A 444 9.66 7.23 -39.67
CA LYS A 444 10.32 7.36 -40.96
C LYS A 444 9.32 7.18 -42.11
N ASN A 445 8.34 6.31 -41.95
CA ASN A 445 7.34 6.01 -42.96
C ASN A 445 6.00 6.76 -42.79
N ARG A 446 5.91 7.70 -41.83
CA ARG A 446 4.66 8.36 -41.43
C ARG A 446 3.87 8.99 -42.62
N ARG A 447 4.57 9.52 -43.61
CA ARG A 447 3.96 10.13 -44.82
C ARG A 447 3.37 9.13 -45.78
N LYS A 448 3.72 7.85 -45.66
CA LYS A 448 3.21 6.74 -46.49
C LYS A 448 2.00 6.05 -45.87
N MET A 449 1.67 6.37 -44.64
CA MET A 449 0.56 5.77 -43.90
C MET A 449 -0.72 6.58 -44.12
N ALA A 450 -1.87 5.91 -44.21
CA ALA A 450 -3.16 6.55 -44.35
C ALA A 450 -3.47 7.48 -43.16
N GLN A 451 -3.11 7.02 -41.95
CA GLN A 451 -3.23 7.82 -40.72
C GLN A 451 -2.16 7.40 -39.70
N PHE A 452 -1.08 8.16 -39.61
CA PHE A 452 0.04 7.90 -38.71
C PHE A 452 -0.37 7.81 -37.22
N SER A 453 -1.30 8.69 -36.78
CA SER A 453 -1.77 8.67 -35.40
C SER A 453 -2.50 7.37 -35.04
N ALA A 454 -3.25 6.76 -35.96
CA ALA A 454 -3.88 5.45 -35.71
C ALA A 454 -2.83 4.33 -35.64
N ALA A 455 -1.82 4.38 -36.51
CA ALA A 455 -0.75 3.39 -36.52
C ALA A 455 0.08 3.42 -35.24
N ILE A 456 0.40 4.61 -34.71
CA ILE A 456 1.19 4.72 -33.47
C ILE A 456 0.37 4.30 -32.22
N LEU A 457 -0.92 4.62 -32.17
CA LEU A 457 -1.81 4.16 -31.11
C LEU A 457 -1.91 2.64 -31.07
N ALA A 458 -2.12 2.00 -32.23
CA ALA A 458 -2.13 0.55 -32.34
C ALA A 458 -0.78 -0.09 -31.93
N ALA A 459 0.34 0.52 -32.32
CA ALA A 459 1.67 0.06 -31.98
C ALA A 459 1.98 0.21 -30.49
N VAL A 460 1.53 1.29 -29.84
CA VAL A 460 1.64 1.49 -28.39
C VAL A 460 0.90 0.38 -27.65
N LEU A 461 -0.33 0.06 -28.05
CA LEU A 461 -1.10 -1.02 -27.43
C LEU A 461 -0.49 -2.40 -27.68
N ALA A 462 0.01 -2.66 -28.91
CA ALA A 462 0.72 -3.90 -29.21
C ALA A 462 2.01 -4.05 -28.36
N CYS A 463 2.79 -2.98 -28.25
CA CYS A 463 3.98 -2.96 -27.39
C CYS A 463 3.61 -3.15 -25.92
N THR A 464 2.51 -2.52 -25.46
CA THR A 464 1.97 -2.71 -24.10
C THR A 464 1.64 -4.17 -23.82
N PHE A 465 0.96 -4.83 -24.77
CA PHE A 465 0.65 -6.24 -24.60
C PHE A 465 1.91 -7.09 -24.50
N VAL A 466 2.92 -6.85 -25.35
CA VAL A 466 4.19 -7.60 -25.32
C VAL A 466 4.94 -7.38 -24.01
N TYR A 467 5.31 -6.13 -23.71
CA TYR A 467 6.12 -5.88 -22.51
C TYR A 467 5.37 -6.17 -21.21
N GLY A 468 4.07 -5.86 -21.19
CA GLY A 468 3.24 -6.09 -20.00
C GLY A 468 3.05 -7.57 -19.74
N SER A 469 2.80 -8.40 -20.75
CA SER A 469 2.74 -9.86 -20.60
C SER A 469 4.07 -10.44 -20.12
N VAL A 470 5.19 -9.96 -20.67
CA VAL A 470 6.53 -10.39 -20.22
C VAL A 470 6.78 -9.97 -18.78
N HIS A 471 6.43 -8.74 -18.39
CA HIS A 471 6.57 -8.27 -17.03
C HIS A 471 5.73 -9.09 -16.04
N ILE A 472 4.45 -9.36 -16.38
CA ILE A 472 3.56 -10.19 -15.57
C ILE A 472 4.12 -11.62 -15.45
N ALA A 473 4.55 -12.21 -16.57
CA ALA A 473 5.13 -13.56 -16.59
C ALA A 473 6.33 -13.66 -15.66
N TYR A 474 7.29 -12.74 -15.78
CA TYR A 474 8.48 -12.75 -14.92
C TYR A 474 8.17 -12.49 -13.45
N THR A 475 7.21 -11.63 -13.18
CA THR A 475 6.79 -11.38 -11.80
C THR A 475 6.10 -12.61 -11.17
N LYS A 476 5.34 -13.36 -11.97
CA LYS A 476 4.65 -14.58 -11.51
C LYS A 476 5.56 -15.80 -11.45
N LEU A 477 6.38 -16.05 -12.48
CA LEU A 477 7.14 -17.31 -12.64
C LEU A 477 8.12 -17.60 -11.52
N ASP A 478 8.73 -16.58 -10.94
CA ASP A 478 9.68 -16.75 -9.83
C ASP A 478 9.01 -17.31 -8.56
N GLN A 479 7.68 -17.20 -8.42
CA GLN A 479 6.90 -17.67 -7.27
C GLN A 479 5.65 -18.48 -7.66
N TRP A 480 5.47 -18.79 -8.95
CA TRP A 480 4.24 -19.37 -9.49
C TRP A 480 3.71 -20.57 -8.71
N THR A 481 4.56 -21.55 -8.47
CA THR A 481 4.15 -22.81 -7.80
C THR A 481 3.80 -22.61 -6.33
N VAL A 482 4.50 -21.69 -5.66
CA VAL A 482 4.30 -21.43 -4.23
C VAL A 482 3.09 -20.54 -4.03
N ASP A 483 3.04 -19.37 -4.69
CA ASP A 483 1.98 -18.39 -4.49
C ASP A 483 0.64 -18.84 -5.07
N GLN A 484 0.63 -19.52 -6.20
CA GLN A 484 -0.60 -20.02 -6.80
C GLN A 484 -1.27 -21.04 -5.90
N ASN A 485 -0.51 -22.05 -5.47
CA ASN A 485 -1.05 -23.09 -4.62
C ASN A 485 -1.54 -22.50 -3.29
N TYR A 486 -0.77 -21.63 -2.66
CA TYR A 486 -1.15 -21.04 -1.37
C TYR A 486 -2.39 -20.13 -1.46
N THR A 487 -2.45 -19.22 -2.45
CA THR A 487 -3.60 -18.31 -2.57
C THR A 487 -4.89 -19.08 -2.89
N GLN A 488 -4.81 -20.05 -3.81
CA GLN A 488 -5.96 -20.90 -4.14
C GLN A 488 -6.35 -21.79 -2.98
N GLN A 489 -5.38 -22.36 -2.27
CA GLN A 489 -5.60 -23.17 -1.09
C GLN A 489 -6.27 -22.36 0.01
N CYS A 490 -5.74 -21.17 0.38
CA CYS A 490 -6.36 -20.30 1.37
C CYS A 490 -7.79 -19.91 1.00
N TYR A 491 -8.05 -19.64 -0.28
CA TYR A 491 -9.40 -19.31 -0.75
C TYR A 491 -10.38 -20.48 -0.64
N ARG A 492 -9.92 -21.70 -0.95
CA ARG A 492 -10.77 -22.91 -0.91
C ARG A 492 -10.96 -23.45 0.49
N GLU A 493 -9.91 -23.46 1.29
CA GLU A 493 -9.85 -24.12 2.59
C GLU A 493 -10.08 -23.16 3.76
N GLY A 494 -9.94 -21.82 3.54
CA GLY A 494 -10.27 -20.84 4.56
C GLY A 494 -11.65 -21.00 5.19
N PRO A 495 -12.71 -21.25 4.40
CA PRO A 495 -14.04 -21.51 4.95
C PRO A 495 -14.15 -22.77 5.83
N LEU A 496 -13.35 -23.81 5.57
CA LEU A 496 -13.28 -25.00 6.41
C LEU A 496 -12.65 -24.68 7.77
N LEU A 497 -11.59 -23.88 7.76
CA LEU A 497 -10.95 -23.40 8.98
C LEU A 497 -11.87 -22.45 9.74
N GLU A 498 -12.60 -21.55 9.04
CA GLU A 498 -13.59 -20.65 9.64
C GLU A 498 -14.66 -21.43 10.40
N GLU A 499 -15.24 -22.48 9.78
CA GLU A 499 -16.27 -23.34 10.39
C GLU A 499 -15.70 -24.10 11.60
N TYR A 500 -14.49 -24.62 11.52
CA TYR A 500 -13.85 -25.37 12.60
C TYR A 500 -13.54 -24.50 13.82
N PHE A 501 -13.12 -23.24 13.57
CA PHE A 501 -12.77 -22.28 14.62
C PHE A 501 -13.95 -21.41 15.08
N ASP A 502 -15.15 -21.62 14.57
CA ASP A 502 -16.37 -20.98 15.07
C ASP A 502 -16.81 -21.64 16.38
N GLN A 503 -16.23 -21.20 17.50
CA GLN A 503 -16.43 -21.76 18.83
C GLN A 503 -16.98 -20.70 19.79
N ASP A 504 -17.62 -21.15 20.88
CA ASP A 504 -18.30 -20.28 21.86
C ASP A 504 -17.36 -19.48 22.78
N HIS A 505 -16.05 -19.59 22.62
CA HIS A 505 -15.07 -18.87 23.43
C HIS A 505 -14.02 -18.19 22.58
N PHE A 506 -13.39 -17.15 23.13
CA PHE A 506 -12.33 -16.42 22.44
C PHE A 506 -10.99 -17.13 22.55
N PHE A 507 -10.29 -17.22 21.44
CA PHE A 507 -8.91 -17.65 21.34
C PHE A 507 -8.24 -16.98 20.15
N ARG A 508 -6.91 -17.09 20.09
CA ARG A 508 -6.12 -16.79 18.89
C ARG A 508 -5.50 -18.06 18.33
N ILE A 509 -5.21 -18.03 17.06
CA ILE A 509 -4.38 -19.05 16.41
C ILE A 509 -2.96 -18.52 16.16
N ASP A 510 -2.03 -19.44 16.04
CA ASP A 510 -0.73 -19.22 15.41
C ASP A 510 -0.65 -19.98 14.09
N SER A 511 0.36 -19.71 13.29
CA SER A 511 0.57 -20.41 12.03
C SER A 511 2.06 -20.69 11.81
N PHE A 512 2.41 -21.84 11.28
CA PHE A 512 3.78 -22.20 10.96
C PHE A 512 3.95 -22.34 9.47
N LYS A 513 4.76 -21.47 8.85
CA LYS A 513 5.02 -21.45 7.39
C LYS A 513 3.76 -21.48 6.53
N CYS A 514 2.64 -20.96 7.06
CA CYS A 514 1.44 -20.68 6.30
C CYS A 514 1.64 -19.42 5.43
N TYR A 515 0.69 -19.22 4.52
CA TYR A 515 0.64 -17.99 3.75
C TYR A 515 0.31 -16.77 4.64
N ASP A 516 0.89 -15.61 4.33
CA ASP A 516 0.69 -14.41 5.11
C ASP A 516 -0.80 -14.06 5.22
N ASN A 517 -1.21 -13.59 6.40
CA ASN A 517 -2.58 -13.19 6.70
C ASN A 517 -3.62 -14.33 6.60
N ILE A 518 -3.23 -15.57 6.92
CA ILE A 518 -4.14 -16.72 6.93
C ILE A 518 -5.34 -16.49 7.85
N GLY A 519 -5.15 -15.76 8.98
CA GLY A 519 -6.22 -15.40 9.90
C GLY A 519 -7.38 -14.64 9.25
N LEU A 520 -7.11 -13.79 8.25
CA LEU A 520 -8.17 -13.10 7.50
C LEU A 520 -8.97 -14.04 6.60
N TRP A 521 -8.34 -15.12 6.09
CA TRP A 521 -9.00 -16.11 5.25
C TRP A 521 -9.95 -17.01 6.06
N CYS A 522 -9.55 -17.37 7.28
CA CYS A 522 -10.36 -18.16 8.20
C CYS A 522 -11.15 -17.34 9.21
N LYS A 523 -11.11 -15.99 9.10
CA LYS A 523 -11.79 -15.05 10.00
C LYS A 523 -11.54 -15.33 11.50
N THR A 524 -10.33 -15.73 11.81
CA THR A 524 -9.90 -16.07 13.17
C THR A 524 -8.73 -15.20 13.58
N PRO A 525 -8.73 -14.60 14.77
CA PRO A 525 -7.60 -13.82 15.29
C PRO A 525 -6.29 -14.61 15.24
N CYS A 526 -5.25 -14.05 14.65
CA CYS A 526 -3.95 -14.71 14.49
C CYS A 526 -2.82 -13.80 14.98
N ILE A 527 -1.85 -14.36 15.72
CA ILE A 527 -0.69 -13.59 16.19
C ILE A 527 0.33 -13.26 15.09
N GLN A 528 0.19 -13.86 13.91
CA GLN A 528 0.99 -13.51 12.74
C GLN A 528 0.18 -12.64 11.80
N PHE A 529 0.77 -11.50 11.43
CA PHE A 529 0.09 -10.56 10.54
C PHE A 529 1.07 -9.81 9.64
N PHE A 530 0.63 -9.49 8.42
CA PHE A 530 1.40 -8.71 7.44
C PHE A 530 0.61 -7.48 7.01
N ASN A 531 0.97 -6.33 7.61
CA ASN A 531 0.36 -5.03 7.33
C ASN A 531 1.38 -3.91 7.62
N SER A 532 1.48 -2.91 6.73
CA SER A 532 2.39 -1.77 6.91
C SER A 532 1.85 -0.70 7.87
N THR A 533 0.51 -0.65 8.06
CA THR A 533 -0.15 0.25 9.02
C THR A 533 -0.33 -0.47 10.35
N VAL A 534 0.54 -0.20 11.30
CA VAL A 534 0.64 -0.92 12.59
C VAL A 534 0.24 -0.01 13.73
N ALA A 535 -0.57 -0.53 14.67
CA ALA A 535 -0.90 0.18 15.90
C ALA A 535 0.38 0.54 16.69
N PRO A 536 0.51 1.77 17.21
CA PRO A 536 1.73 2.21 17.93
C PRO A 536 2.11 1.32 19.10
N SER A 537 1.13 0.81 19.83
CA SER A 537 1.34 -0.08 20.99
C SER A 537 1.97 -1.42 20.60
N LEU A 538 1.65 -1.96 19.41
CA LEU A 538 2.29 -3.18 18.90
C LEU A 538 3.76 -2.96 18.52
N LEU A 539 4.09 -1.76 18.03
CA LEU A 539 5.47 -1.38 17.74
C LEU A 539 6.31 -1.20 19.02
N SER A 540 5.66 -1.00 20.18
CA SER A 540 6.30 -0.99 21.47
C SER A 540 6.37 -2.39 22.09
N PHE A 541 5.25 -3.13 22.12
CA PHE A 541 5.15 -4.44 22.76
C PHE A 541 6.03 -5.53 22.14
N TYR A 542 5.95 -5.72 20.81
CA TYR A 542 6.64 -6.84 20.16
C TYR A 542 8.17 -6.82 20.32
N PRO A 543 8.87 -5.66 20.20
CA PRO A 543 10.30 -5.59 20.49
C PRO A 543 10.64 -5.97 21.95
N GLU A 544 9.77 -5.63 22.92
CA GLU A 544 9.97 -6.02 24.32
C GLU A 544 10.02 -7.53 24.50
N VAL A 545 9.29 -8.27 23.71
CA VAL A 545 9.24 -9.75 23.77
C VAL A 545 10.08 -10.43 22.67
N GLY A 546 11.05 -9.71 22.09
CA GLY A 546 11.98 -10.25 21.11
C GLY A 546 11.39 -10.55 19.73
N VAL A 547 10.23 -9.96 19.41
CA VAL A 547 9.59 -10.12 18.11
C VAL A 547 9.82 -8.87 17.26
N LYS A 548 10.41 -9.04 16.10
CA LYS A 548 10.52 -7.95 15.14
C LYS A 548 9.12 -7.63 14.59
N ARG A 549 8.66 -6.40 14.76
CA ARG A 549 7.45 -5.88 14.14
C ARG A 549 7.77 -4.66 13.28
N ASP A 550 7.96 -4.91 11.99
CA ASP A 550 8.05 -3.82 10.99
C ASP A 550 6.80 -3.83 10.10
N VAL A 551 6.80 -4.53 8.95
CA VAL A 551 5.63 -4.75 8.10
C VAL A 551 4.93 -6.06 8.40
N ASN A 552 5.57 -6.98 9.11
CA ASN A 552 4.95 -8.24 9.57
C ASN A 552 5.37 -8.59 10.99
N SER A 553 4.57 -9.44 11.64
CA SER A 553 4.89 -10.14 12.88
C SER A 553 4.94 -11.64 12.58
N LYS A 554 6.08 -12.27 12.90
CA LYS A 554 6.27 -13.73 12.79
C LYS A 554 7.06 -14.20 14.01
N PRO A 555 6.40 -14.35 15.20
CA PRO A 555 7.05 -14.84 16.39
C PRO A 555 7.66 -16.22 16.16
N GLU A 556 8.94 -16.40 16.51
CA GLU A 556 9.60 -17.68 16.39
C GLU A 556 8.94 -18.73 17.29
N GLN A 557 8.85 -19.99 16.85
CA GLN A 557 8.17 -21.04 17.61
C GLN A 557 8.83 -21.32 18.96
N LYS A 558 10.15 -21.12 19.09
CA LYS A 558 10.88 -21.26 20.34
C LYS A 558 10.51 -20.23 21.42
N ASN A 559 9.89 -19.10 21.05
CA ASN A 559 9.31 -18.14 22.00
C ASN A 559 7.93 -18.64 22.45
N TYR A 560 7.90 -19.84 23.08
CA TYR A 560 6.68 -20.57 23.44
C TYR A 560 5.79 -19.79 24.44
N ALA A 561 6.38 -19.06 25.37
CA ALA A 561 5.64 -18.35 26.41
C ALA A 561 4.74 -17.24 25.86
N LEU A 562 5.10 -16.68 24.71
CA LEU A 562 4.26 -15.69 24.04
C LEU A 562 2.88 -16.25 23.65
N ARG A 563 2.78 -17.57 23.38
CA ARG A 563 1.51 -18.20 23.02
C ARG A 563 0.55 -18.27 24.22
N GLY A 564 1.05 -18.58 25.42
CA GLY A 564 0.26 -18.50 26.64
C GLY A 564 -0.19 -17.07 26.94
N LEU A 565 0.74 -16.11 26.91
CA LEU A 565 0.47 -14.69 27.20
C LEU A 565 -0.59 -14.10 26.24
N LEU A 566 -0.57 -14.49 24.98
CA LEU A 566 -1.46 -13.94 23.93
C LEU A 566 -2.73 -14.76 23.69
N SER A 567 -3.08 -15.69 24.59
CA SER A 567 -4.28 -16.54 24.47
C SER A 567 -4.35 -17.32 23.16
N VAL A 568 -3.24 -17.94 22.75
CA VAL A 568 -3.18 -18.78 21.56
C VAL A 568 -3.55 -20.22 21.95
N GLU A 569 -4.65 -20.72 21.42
CA GLU A 569 -5.12 -22.10 21.66
C GLU A 569 -4.71 -23.07 20.56
N TYR A 570 -4.70 -22.63 19.28
CA TYR A 570 -4.39 -23.51 18.17
C TYR A 570 -3.24 -23.02 17.31
N LEU A 571 -2.54 -23.97 16.71
CA LEU A 571 -1.53 -23.74 15.67
C LEU A 571 -1.92 -24.52 14.42
N ILE A 572 -1.86 -23.86 13.27
CA ILE A 572 -2.06 -24.49 11.97
C ILE A 572 -0.74 -24.64 11.23
N VAL A 573 -0.51 -25.81 10.67
CA VAL A 573 0.71 -26.18 9.94
C VAL A 573 0.29 -26.84 8.62
N PRO A 574 0.75 -26.34 7.44
CA PRO A 574 0.52 -27.06 6.19
C PRO A 574 1.15 -28.46 6.26
N GLN A 575 0.43 -29.51 5.84
CA GLN A 575 0.93 -30.89 5.84
C GLN A 575 2.31 -31.00 5.17
N ALA A 576 2.51 -30.26 4.06
CA ALA A 576 3.79 -30.20 3.36
C ALA A 576 4.93 -29.59 4.21
N LYS A 577 4.64 -29.01 5.38
CA LYS A 577 5.58 -28.38 6.31
C LYS A 577 5.67 -29.10 7.65
N GLN A 578 5.00 -30.21 7.82
CA GLN A 578 5.00 -31.01 9.07
C GLN A 578 6.45 -31.37 9.48
N ALA A 579 7.24 -31.95 8.58
CA ALA A 579 8.62 -32.33 8.85
C ALA A 579 9.53 -31.13 9.22
N ASP A 580 9.21 -29.94 8.72
CA ASP A 580 9.91 -28.72 9.10
C ASP A 580 9.51 -28.29 10.52
N PHE A 581 8.23 -28.41 10.88
CA PHE A 581 7.74 -28.08 12.22
C PHE A 581 8.27 -29.04 13.29
N GLU A 582 8.28 -30.35 13.00
CA GLU A 582 8.84 -31.36 13.90
C GLU A 582 10.33 -31.13 14.22
N LYS A 583 11.10 -30.61 13.26
CA LYS A 583 12.52 -30.24 13.47
C LYS A 583 12.70 -29.07 14.43
N GLU A 584 11.73 -28.18 14.57
CA GLU A 584 11.79 -27.08 15.54
C GLU A 584 11.74 -27.62 16.99
N ASN A 585 11.27 -28.84 17.21
CA ASN A 585 11.17 -29.54 18.49
C ASN A 585 10.52 -28.69 19.60
N VAL A 586 9.41 -28.02 19.26
CA VAL A 586 8.68 -27.11 20.17
C VAL A 586 7.74 -27.91 21.06
N ARG A 587 7.87 -27.73 22.36
CA ARG A 587 7.03 -28.41 23.35
C ARG A 587 5.64 -27.76 23.48
N GLY A 588 4.68 -28.54 23.99
CA GLY A 588 3.34 -28.05 24.38
C GLY A 588 2.30 -28.01 23.28
N TRP A 589 2.61 -28.57 22.12
CA TRP A 589 1.68 -28.74 21.01
C TRP A 589 1.26 -30.22 20.88
N GLU A 590 -0.03 -30.48 20.75
CA GLU A 590 -0.62 -31.79 20.50
C GLU A 590 -1.40 -31.76 19.19
N GLU A 591 -1.06 -32.62 18.26
CA GLU A 591 -1.83 -32.78 17.01
C GLU A 591 -3.21 -33.35 17.31
N ILE A 592 -4.26 -32.64 16.93
CA ILE A 592 -5.64 -33.02 17.26
C ILE A 592 -6.49 -33.30 16.04
N ASP A 593 -6.19 -32.68 14.88
CA ASP A 593 -7.02 -32.82 13.67
C ASP A 593 -6.24 -32.50 12.40
N THR A 594 -6.87 -32.85 11.26
CA THR A 594 -6.42 -32.54 9.91
C THR A 594 -7.56 -31.95 9.10
N LEU A 595 -7.44 -30.69 8.70
CA LEU A 595 -8.45 -29.97 7.93
C LEU A 595 -7.94 -29.61 6.55
N GLY A 596 -8.47 -30.27 5.52
CA GLY A 596 -7.98 -30.09 4.17
C GLY A 596 -6.49 -30.42 4.09
N SER A 597 -5.66 -29.42 3.76
CA SER A 597 -4.20 -29.55 3.69
C SER A 597 -3.47 -29.04 4.93
N TYR A 598 -4.19 -28.71 6.01
CA TYR A 598 -3.61 -28.22 7.26
C TYR A 598 -3.73 -29.25 8.38
N LEU A 599 -2.67 -29.36 9.19
CA LEU A 599 -2.67 -30.01 10.49
C LEU A 599 -3.03 -28.97 11.55
N VAL A 600 -3.84 -29.36 12.50
CA VAL A 600 -4.24 -28.52 13.64
C VAL A 600 -3.63 -29.09 14.91
N TYR A 601 -2.90 -28.23 15.63
CA TYR A 601 -2.30 -28.56 16.92
C TYR A 601 -2.97 -27.72 18.00
N ARG A 602 -3.18 -28.32 19.19
CA ARG A 602 -3.69 -27.63 20.38
C ARG A 602 -2.57 -27.28 21.34
N ASN A 603 -2.59 -26.06 21.88
CA ASN A 603 -1.67 -25.60 22.89
C ASN A 603 -2.06 -26.10 24.28
N GLN A 604 -1.25 -26.98 24.90
CA GLN A 604 -1.46 -27.48 26.24
C GLN A 604 -1.33 -26.41 27.32
N ASN A 605 -0.66 -25.29 26.99
CA ASN A 605 -0.42 -24.14 27.87
C ASN A 605 -1.29 -22.91 27.52
N TYR A 606 -2.43 -23.12 26.86
CA TYR A 606 -3.40 -22.07 26.56
C TYR A 606 -3.91 -21.41 27.85
N ILE A 607 -3.94 -20.07 27.87
CA ILE A 607 -4.55 -19.27 28.93
C ILE A 607 -5.72 -18.51 28.28
N PRO A 608 -6.98 -18.67 28.78
CA PRO A 608 -8.12 -17.88 28.31
C PRO A 608 -7.87 -16.36 28.47
N MET A 609 -8.51 -15.57 27.63
CA MET A 609 -8.39 -14.12 27.67
C MET A 609 -8.97 -13.52 28.95
N GLY A 610 -8.24 -12.56 29.54
CA GLY A 610 -8.61 -11.87 30.77
C GLY A 610 -8.23 -12.67 32.01
N PHE A 611 -7.14 -12.27 32.69
CA PHE A 611 -6.67 -12.93 33.92
C PHE A 611 -5.93 -11.94 34.83
N THR A 612 -5.69 -12.35 36.07
CA THR A 612 -5.02 -11.52 37.06
C THR A 612 -3.63 -12.05 37.43
N TYR A 613 -2.84 -11.20 38.06
CA TYR A 613 -1.49 -11.50 38.54
C TYR A 613 -1.40 -11.34 40.04
N ASP A 614 -0.41 -12.02 40.65
CA ASP A 614 -0.01 -11.82 42.03
C ASP A 614 1.24 -10.93 42.11
N TYR A 615 1.99 -10.84 41.01
CA TYR A 615 3.27 -10.16 40.92
C TYR A 615 3.30 -9.11 39.83
N TYR A 616 4.09 -8.06 40.07
CA TYR A 616 4.52 -7.13 39.04
C TYR A 616 6.04 -7.17 38.83
N VAL A 617 6.48 -6.76 37.64
CA VAL A 617 7.88 -6.46 37.33
C VAL A 617 7.95 -5.04 36.75
N SER A 618 8.97 -4.25 37.20
CA SER A 618 9.17 -2.94 36.54
C SER A 618 9.68 -3.15 35.12
N MET A 619 9.23 -2.31 34.17
CA MET A 619 9.73 -2.36 32.80
C MET A 619 11.25 -2.20 32.75
N GLN A 620 11.84 -1.42 33.69
CA GLN A 620 13.29 -1.26 33.81
C GLN A 620 13.98 -2.56 34.26
N ASP A 621 13.44 -3.26 35.26
CA ASP A 621 14.00 -4.55 35.70
C ASP A 621 13.90 -5.60 34.59
N LEU A 622 12.81 -5.58 33.80
CA LEU A 622 12.58 -6.47 32.64
C LEU A 622 13.64 -6.29 31.54
N GLU A 623 14.22 -5.11 31.38
CA GLU A 623 15.31 -4.87 30.42
C GLU A 623 16.56 -5.70 30.70
N SER A 624 16.77 -6.13 31.95
CA SER A 624 17.88 -7.02 32.34
C SER A 624 17.74 -8.44 31.76
N VAL A 625 16.51 -8.84 31.40
CA VAL A 625 16.19 -10.13 30.77
C VAL A 625 16.32 -10.02 29.26
N LYS A 626 16.89 -11.05 28.60
CA LYS A 626 16.95 -11.11 27.14
C LYS A 626 15.54 -11.01 26.54
N ALA A 627 15.35 -10.19 25.51
CA ALA A 627 14.04 -9.90 24.93
C ALA A 627 13.24 -11.17 24.58
N GLU A 628 13.88 -12.19 23.99
CA GLU A 628 13.24 -13.45 23.61
C GLU A 628 12.75 -14.28 24.82
N SER A 629 13.24 -13.95 26.03
CA SER A 629 12.87 -14.65 27.27
C SER A 629 11.89 -13.84 28.13
N ARG A 630 11.65 -12.56 27.82
CA ARG A 630 10.78 -11.68 28.62
C ARG A 630 9.34 -12.18 28.67
N ALA A 631 8.84 -12.81 27.61
CA ALA A 631 7.51 -13.42 27.63
C ALA A 631 7.34 -14.45 28.74
N ASN A 632 8.38 -15.20 29.12
CA ASN A 632 8.34 -16.12 30.26
C ASN A 632 8.14 -15.40 31.63
N VAL A 633 8.72 -14.20 31.76
CA VAL A 633 8.52 -13.36 32.95
C VAL A 633 7.12 -12.76 32.94
N LEU A 634 6.65 -12.28 31.78
CA LEU A 634 5.34 -11.64 31.63
C LEU A 634 4.15 -12.60 31.82
N VAL A 635 4.33 -13.91 31.69
CA VAL A 635 3.29 -14.88 32.10
C VAL A 635 3.20 -14.97 33.64
N LYS A 636 4.30 -14.74 34.37
CA LYS A 636 4.36 -14.77 35.84
C LYS A 636 3.94 -13.45 36.49
N ALA A 637 4.39 -12.32 35.92
CA ALA A 637 4.23 -10.99 36.52
C ALA A 637 3.86 -9.98 35.45
N ILE A 638 2.96 -9.05 35.77
CA ILE A 638 2.58 -7.95 34.88
C ILE A 638 3.69 -6.88 34.84
N GLY A 639 4.05 -6.40 33.65
CA GLY A 639 5.03 -5.32 33.45
C GLY A 639 4.42 -3.95 33.70
N LEU A 640 4.92 -3.20 34.66
CA LEU A 640 4.41 -1.88 35.05
C LEU A 640 5.50 -0.81 34.95
N ASP A 641 5.11 0.43 34.66
CA ASP A 641 5.95 1.61 34.81
C ASP A 641 5.97 2.13 36.27
N ASP A 642 6.81 3.13 36.56
CA ASP A 642 7.00 3.65 37.89
C ASP A 642 5.72 4.28 38.51
N GLU A 643 4.89 4.93 37.68
CA GLU A 643 3.64 5.53 38.13
C GLU A 643 2.59 4.45 38.44
N GLN A 644 2.54 3.41 37.64
CA GLN A 644 1.67 2.25 37.89
C GLN A 644 2.09 1.46 39.10
N ILE A 645 3.40 1.28 39.32
CA ILE A 645 3.92 0.63 40.54
C ILE A 645 3.43 1.37 41.76
N GLN A 646 3.55 2.71 41.83
CA GLN A 646 3.06 3.49 42.95
C GLN A 646 1.55 3.31 43.23
N ARG A 647 0.75 3.08 42.19
CA ARG A 647 -0.71 2.85 42.32
C ARG A 647 -1.04 1.44 42.79
N TYR A 648 -0.25 0.45 42.38
CA TYR A 648 -0.63 -0.97 42.50
C TYR A 648 0.29 -1.80 43.41
N GLU A 649 1.37 -1.25 43.97
CA GLU A 649 2.27 -1.96 44.90
C GLU A 649 1.57 -2.44 46.22
N GLY A 650 0.41 -1.85 46.55
CA GLY A 650 -0.43 -2.32 47.66
C GLY A 650 -1.29 -3.55 47.31
N ILE A 651 -1.43 -3.88 46.03
CA ILE A 651 -2.25 -4.97 45.47
C ILE A 651 -1.37 -6.12 44.96
N LEU A 652 -0.27 -5.76 44.28
CA LEU A 652 0.65 -6.69 43.64
C LEU A 652 1.98 -6.71 44.35
N GLN A 653 2.61 -7.88 44.46
CA GLN A 653 3.95 -8.04 45.03
C GLN A 653 5.02 -7.85 43.93
N LYS A 654 6.16 -7.27 44.29
CA LYS A 654 7.30 -7.20 43.36
C LYS A 654 7.86 -8.60 43.11
N LEU A 655 8.05 -8.98 41.87
CA LEU A 655 8.67 -10.26 41.52
C LEU A 655 10.14 -10.25 41.95
N PRO A 656 10.60 -11.25 42.75
CA PRO A 656 12.00 -11.35 43.16
C PRO A 656 12.93 -11.48 41.94
N ALA A 657 14.06 -10.79 41.94
CA ALA A 657 15.01 -10.81 40.83
C ALA A 657 15.50 -12.24 40.49
N ALA A 658 15.64 -13.12 41.49
CA ALA A 658 16.02 -14.51 41.27
C ALA A 658 14.99 -15.31 40.44
N GLU A 659 13.73 -14.91 40.48
CA GLU A 659 12.66 -15.54 39.67
C GLU A 659 12.54 -15.00 38.24
N MET A 660 13.22 -13.92 37.93
CA MET A 660 13.30 -13.39 36.56
C MET A 660 14.35 -14.12 35.71
N GLU A 661 15.44 -14.59 36.35
CA GLU A 661 16.54 -15.24 35.67
C GLU A 661 16.27 -16.73 35.44
N LYS A 662 16.74 -17.25 34.30
CA LYS A 662 16.80 -18.68 33.96
C LYS A 662 15.48 -19.45 34.10
N ARG A 663 14.35 -18.81 33.74
CA ARG A 663 13.05 -19.48 33.75
C ARG A 663 13.03 -20.65 32.76
N THR A 664 12.54 -21.78 33.24
CA THR A 664 12.46 -23.03 32.47
C THR A 664 11.09 -23.17 31.77
N TYR A 665 10.97 -24.20 30.92
CA TYR A 665 9.67 -24.56 30.32
C TYR A 665 8.68 -25.06 31.39
N GLU A 666 9.20 -25.77 32.42
CA GLU A 666 8.41 -26.27 33.54
C GLU A 666 7.85 -25.11 34.39
N ASP A 667 8.63 -24.05 34.63
CA ASP A 667 8.16 -22.81 35.29
C ASP A 667 7.05 -22.16 34.47
N TYR A 668 7.24 -22.04 33.19
CA TYR A 668 6.20 -21.52 32.27
C TYR A 668 4.91 -22.33 32.34
N THR A 669 4.99 -23.66 32.31
CA THR A 669 3.82 -24.54 32.39
C THR A 669 3.08 -24.37 33.71
N ALA A 670 3.81 -24.24 34.83
CA ALA A 670 3.25 -23.98 36.15
C ALA A 670 2.55 -22.61 36.22
N ASP A 671 3.18 -21.58 35.67
CA ASP A 671 2.58 -20.24 35.63
C ASP A 671 1.32 -20.20 34.74
N CYS A 672 1.31 -20.86 33.58
CA CYS A 672 0.11 -21.00 32.78
C CYS A 672 -1.02 -21.70 33.55
N ALA A 673 -0.70 -22.75 34.30
CA ALA A 673 -1.69 -23.44 35.18
C ALA A 673 -2.21 -22.51 36.26
N GLN A 674 -1.38 -21.68 36.87
CA GLN A 674 -1.76 -20.67 37.87
C GLN A 674 -2.67 -19.61 37.24
N ARG A 675 -2.30 -19.04 36.06
CA ARG A 675 -3.12 -18.02 35.38
C ARG A 675 -4.51 -18.55 35.00
N ARG A 676 -4.63 -19.81 34.56
CA ARG A 676 -5.93 -20.44 34.29
C ARG A 676 -6.90 -20.47 35.49
N GLN A 677 -6.40 -20.39 36.70
CA GLN A 677 -7.24 -20.35 37.92
C GLN A 677 -7.80 -18.96 38.20
N SER A 678 -7.22 -17.92 37.57
CA SER A 678 -7.59 -16.51 37.79
C SER A 678 -8.08 -15.84 36.50
N THR A 679 -8.67 -16.61 35.57
CA THR A 679 -9.21 -16.11 34.32
C THR A 679 -10.64 -15.61 34.47
N CYS A 680 -11.07 -14.77 33.51
CA CYS A 680 -12.46 -14.42 33.34
C CYS A 680 -13.32 -15.68 33.11
N SER A 681 -14.47 -15.72 33.76
CA SER A 681 -15.46 -16.80 33.58
C SER A 681 -16.11 -16.73 32.19
N GLN A 682 -16.18 -15.51 31.62
CA GLN A 682 -16.65 -15.26 30.27
C GLN A 682 -15.87 -14.10 29.67
N PHE A 683 -15.52 -14.24 28.38
CA PHE A 683 -14.96 -13.17 27.56
C PHE A 683 -15.67 -13.21 26.19
N THR A 684 -16.32 -12.11 25.84
CA THR A 684 -17.06 -11.99 24.60
C THR A 684 -16.49 -10.83 23.78
N ALA A 685 -15.81 -11.17 22.69
CA ALA A 685 -15.35 -10.20 21.71
C ALA A 685 -16.49 -9.75 20.81
N ASP A 686 -16.60 -8.46 20.56
CA ASP A 686 -17.53 -7.93 19.57
C ASP A 686 -16.82 -6.99 18.59
N LYS A 687 -17.51 -6.50 17.60
CA LYS A 687 -17.00 -5.65 16.53
C LYS A 687 -16.72 -4.19 16.96
N ASN A 688 -16.98 -3.84 18.21
CA ASN A 688 -16.72 -2.52 18.77
C ASN A 688 -15.92 -2.58 20.08
N GLY A 689 -15.51 -3.78 20.49
CA GLY A 689 -14.75 -3.97 21.73
C GLY A 689 -14.95 -5.35 22.32
N PHE A 690 -15.17 -5.44 23.64
CA PHE A 690 -15.40 -6.71 24.33
C PHE A 690 -16.04 -6.52 25.70
N THR A 691 -16.65 -7.57 26.18
CA THR A 691 -17.17 -7.68 27.56
C THR A 691 -16.54 -8.89 28.25
N ALA A 692 -16.13 -8.73 29.50
CA ALA A 692 -15.54 -9.79 30.32
C ALA A 692 -16.20 -9.86 31.69
N HIS A 693 -16.39 -11.06 32.22
CA HIS A 693 -16.89 -11.30 33.57
C HIS A 693 -15.81 -12.01 34.39
N ILE A 694 -15.53 -11.50 35.59
CA ILE A 694 -14.55 -12.09 36.49
C ILE A 694 -15.00 -11.94 37.96
N THR A 695 -14.75 -12.97 38.75
CA THR A 695 -14.97 -12.92 40.20
C THR A 695 -13.63 -12.86 40.94
N LEU A 696 -13.40 -11.82 41.70
CA LEU A 696 -12.16 -11.56 42.41
C LEU A 696 -12.31 -11.71 43.92
N ALA A 697 -11.35 -12.38 44.56
CA ALA A 697 -11.31 -12.50 46.04
C ALA A 697 -10.92 -11.17 46.74
N SER A 698 -10.09 -10.37 46.06
CA SER A 698 -9.65 -9.03 46.46
C SER A 698 -9.52 -8.15 45.20
N GLU A 699 -9.42 -6.84 45.40
CA GLU A 699 -9.10 -5.92 44.27
C GLU A 699 -7.84 -6.37 43.56
N ASN A 700 -7.86 -6.34 42.19
CA ASN A 700 -6.71 -6.69 41.39
C ASN A 700 -6.78 -6.03 40.00
N LEU A 701 -5.65 -6.02 39.28
CA LEU A 701 -5.57 -5.69 37.88
C LEU A 701 -5.98 -6.88 37.01
N VAL A 702 -6.98 -6.69 36.17
CA VAL A 702 -7.40 -7.68 35.16
C VAL A 702 -6.69 -7.34 33.86
N PHE A 703 -5.81 -8.22 33.42
CA PHE A 703 -5.00 -8.09 32.21
C PHE A 703 -5.73 -8.65 30.98
N PHE A 704 -5.60 -7.93 29.87
CA PHE A 704 -6.07 -8.35 28.57
C PHE A 704 -4.94 -8.23 27.55
N SER A 705 -4.61 -9.31 26.85
CA SER A 705 -3.60 -9.29 25.80
C SER A 705 -4.12 -8.61 24.51
N VAL A 706 -4.73 -7.44 24.67
CA VAL A 706 -5.26 -6.58 23.60
C VAL A 706 -4.38 -5.32 23.52
N PRO A 707 -3.97 -4.89 22.31
CA PRO A 707 -3.16 -3.70 22.17
C PRO A 707 -3.85 -2.44 22.71
N TYR A 708 -3.12 -1.64 23.48
CA TYR A 708 -3.60 -0.35 23.96
C TYR A 708 -3.83 0.60 22.78
N ASP A 709 -4.98 1.26 22.78
CA ASP A 709 -5.33 2.31 21.84
C ASP A 709 -6.19 3.37 22.56
N ASP A 710 -5.89 4.67 22.33
CA ASP A 710 -6.64 5.79 22.93
C ASP A 710 -8.12 5.82 22.50
N GLY A 711 -8.50 5.02 21.54
CA GLY A 711 -9.89 4.84 21.12
C GLY A 711 -10.74 4.00 22.08
N PHE A 712 -10.12 3.29 23.02
CA PHE A 712 -10.85 2.52 24.02
C PHE A 712 -11.33 3.36 25.20
N THR A 713 -12.53 3.08 25.65
CA THR A 713 -13.07 3.46 26.96
C THR A 713 -13.44 2.18 27.71
N ALA A 714 -13.27 2.17 29.02
CA ALA A 714 -13.62 1.03 29.85
C ALA A 714 -14.60 1.41 30.95
N THR A 715 -15.47 0.45 31.30
CA THR A 715 -16.26 0.50 32.54
C THR A 715 -16.11 -0.79 33.34
N VAL A 716 -16.12 -0.68 34.64
CA VAL A 716 -16.19 -1.81 35.58
C VAL A 716 -17.48 -1.65 36.38
N ASN A 717 -18.37 -2.61 36.31
CA ASN A 717 -19.69 -2.57 36.94
C ASN A 717 -20.48 -1.30 36.58
N GLY A 718 -20.37 -0.88 35.31
CA GLY A 718 -21.02 0.32 34.76
C GLY A 718 -20.38 1.65 35.18
N GLN A 719 -19.30 1.65 35.98
CA GLN A 719 -18.57 2.87 36.34
C GLN A 719 -17.34 3.04 35.42
N PRO A 720 -17.03 4.27 34.97
CA PRO A 720 -15.84 4.54 34.19
C PRO A 720 -14.57 4.06 34.90
N ALA A 721 -13.70 3.33 34.19
CA ALA A 721 -12.45 2.80 34.71
C ALA A 721 -11.26 3.29 33.87
N GLN A 722 -10.12 3.52 34.53
CA GLN A 722 -8.87 3.87 33.87
C GLN A 722 -8.29 2.62 33.21
N ILE A 723 -7.94 2.75 31.93
CA ILE A 723 -7.22 1.70 31.19
C ILE A 723 -5.73 1.93 31.40
N GLU A 724 -5.05 0.93 31.96
CA GLU A 724 -3.60 0.92 32.13
C GLU A 724 -2.93 0.31 30.90
N ARG A 725 -1.87 0.97 30.42
CA ARG A 725 -1.01 0.45 29.35
C ARG A 725 0.12 -0.34 30.00
N VAL A 726 0.04 -1.65 29.99
CA VAL A 726 0.96 -2.57 30.65
C VAL A 726 1.79 -3.37 29.65
N ASP A 727 2.84 -4.06 30.09
CA ASP A 727 3.72 -4.91 29.28
C ASP A 727 4.30 -4.18 28.05
N GLY A 728 4.45 -2.86 28.15
CA GLY A 728 4.94 -2.03 27.05
C GLY A 728 3.91 -1.70 25.95
N GLY A 729 2.67 -2.27 25.99
CA GLY A 729 1.69 -1.98 24.94
C GLY A 729 0.35 -2.70 25.02
N LEU A 730 0.09 -3.49 26.03
CA LEU A 730 -1.18 -4.20 26.25
C LEU A 730 -2.05 -3.48 27.29
N MET A 731 -3.24 -3.99 27.56
CA MET A 731 -4.21 -3.31 28.43
C MET A 731 -4.45 -4.06 29.75
N ALA A 732 -4.69 -3.30 30.82
CA ALA A 732 -5.26 -3.82 32.06
C ALA A 732 -6.24 -2.80 32.66
N VAL A 733 -7.11 -3.27 33.57
CA VAL A 733 -8.04 -2.42 34.33
C VAL A 733 -8.15 -2.94 35.76
N ALA A 734 -8.19 -2.03 36.72
CA ALA A 734 -8.42 -2.39 38.13
C ALA A 734 -9.91 -2.76 38.33
N ALA A 735 -10.16 -3.87 39.04
CA ALA A 735 -11.49 -4.32 39.40
C ALA A 735 -11.56 -4.67 40.89
N PRO A 736 -12.66 -4.30 41.63
CA PRO A 736 -12.81 -4.55 43.05
C PRO A 736 -13.05 -6.04 43.33
N ALA A 737 -13.03 -6.40 44.61
CA ALA A 737 -13.44 -7.73 45.08
C ALA A 737 -14.92 -8.00 44.75
N GLY A 738 -15.25 -9.25 44.44
CA GLY A 738 -16.59 -9.71 44.06
C GLY A 738 -16.75 -9.99 42.57
N GLU A 739 -18.00 -10.08 42.14
CA GLU A 739 -18.34 -10.27 40.72
C GLU A 739 -18.19 -8.95 39.99
N ASN A 740 -17.50 -8.99 38.85
CA ASN A 740 -17.25 -7.82 38.00
C ASN A 740 -17.63 -8.07 36.55
N GLU A 741 -18.35 -7.09 35.98
CA GLU A 741 -18.55 -6.93 34.55
C GLU A 741 -17.63 -5.82 34.06
N ILE A 742 -16.76 -6.15 33.13
CA ILE A 742 -15.79 -5.24 32.52
C ILE A 742 -16.16 -5.06 31.05
N VAL A 743 -16.43 -3.82 30.63
CA VAL A 743 -16.80 -3.52 29.25
C VAL A 743 -15.80 -2.55 28.64
N PHE A 744 -15.22 -2.93 27.49
CA PHE A 744 -14.39 -2.05 26.67
C PHE A 744 -15.12 -1.69 25.39
N THR A 745 -15.16 -0.40 25.07
CA THR A 745 -15.78 0.10 23.84
C THR A 745 -14.77 0.93 23.05
N TYR A 746 -14.64 0.61 21.76
CA TYR A 746 -13.68 1.24 20.86
C TYR A 746 -14.35 2.22 19.89
N HIS A 747 -13.77 3.40 19.78
CA HIS A 747 -14.09 4.41 18.79
C HIS A 747 -12.81 4.90 18.13
N THR A 748 -12.75 4.90 16.80
CA THR A 748 -11.55 5.39 16.08
C THR A 748 -11.24 6.84 16.46
N PRO A 749 -10.05 7.13 17.06
CA PRO A 749 -9.69 8.48 17.47
C PRO A 749 -9.76 9.49 16.32
N GLY A 750 -10.42 10.63 16.58
CA GLY A 750 -10.52 11.72 15.60
C GLY A 750 -11.54 11.52 14.47
N LEU A 751 -12.13 10.33 14.30
CA LEU A 751 -13.04 10.03 13.19
C LEU A 751 -14.32 10.88 13.24
N ALA A 752 -14.96 10.97 14.40
CA ALA A 752 -16.19 11.76 14.57
C ALA A 752 -15.93 13.25 14.34
N GLN A 753 -14.82 13.78 14.88
CA GLN A 753 -14.42 15.18 14.70
C GLN A 753 -14.13 15.49 13.23
N SER A 754 -13.36 14.66 12.55
CA SER A 754 -13.05 14.85 11.13
C SER A 754 -14.29 14.70 10.24
N ALA A 755 -15.21 13.79 10.57
CA ALA A 755 -16.48 13.67 9.87
C ALA A 755 -17.35 14.94 10.02
N ALA A 756 -17.39 15.54 11.22
CA ALA A 756 -18.09 16.82 11.45
C ALA A 756 -17.47 17.96 10.64
N VAL A 757 -16.12 18.05 10.61
CA VAL A 757 -15.40 19.03 9.77
C VAL A 757 -15.71 18.81 8.29
N ALA A 758 -15.69 17.57 7.82
CA ALA A 758 -15.99 17.25 6.43
C ALA A 758 -17.44 17.61 6.03
N ALA A 759 -18.40 17.35 6.92
CA ALA A 759 -19.79 17.74 6.72
C ALA A 759 -19.93 19.27 6.65
N GLY A 760 -19.29 20.01 7.57
CA GLY A 760 -19.26 21.47 7.57
C GLY A 760 -18.63 22.06 6.31
N CYS A 761 -17.48 21.52 5.87
CA CYS A 761 -16.82 21.94 4.63
C CYS A 761 -17.63 21.59 3.37
N THR A 762 -18.34 20.45 3.38
CA THR A 762 -19.25 20.08 2.29
C THR A 762 -20.42 21.07 2.20
N LEU A 763 -21.02 21.43 3.31
CA LEU A 763 -22.08 22.46 3.35
C LEU A 763 -21.54 23.81 2.86
N ALA A 764 -20.37 24.24 3.34
CA ALA A 764 -19.72 25.47 2.89
C ALA A 764 -19.43 25.45 1.37
N TRP A 765 -19.01 24.31 0.82
CA TRP A 765 -18.82 24.11 -0.62
C TRP A 765 -20.14 24.26 -1.40
N VAL A 766 -21.24 23.67 -0.91
CA VAL A 766 -22.57 23.83 -1.52
C VAL A 766 -22.99 25.30 -1.55
N VAL A 767 -22.83 26.02 -0.42
CA VAL A 767 -23.09 27.46 -0.33
C VAL A 767 -22.20 28.25 -1.30
N TYR A 768 -20.91 27.92 -1.36
CA TYR A 768 -19.96 28.53 -2.29
C TYR A 768 -20.41 28.37 -3.75
N LEU A 769 -20.88 27.19 -4.14
CA LEU A 769 -21.41 26.93 -5.48
C LEU A 769 -22.65 27.80 -5.74
N PHE A 770 -23.59 27.80 -4.83
CA PHE A 770 -24.83 28.57 -4.96
C PHE A 770 -24.57 30.06 -5.13
N VAL A 771 -23.72 30.66 -4.29
CA VAL A 771 -23.31 32.08 -4.38
C VAL A 771 -22.54 32.34 -5.68
N SER A 772 -21.73 31.38 -6.10
CA SER A 772 -20.91 31.49 -7.33
C SER A 772 -21.73 31.44 -8.61
N HIS A 773 -22.85 30.70 -8.63
CA HIS A 773 -23.77 30.64 -9.78
C HIS A 773 -24.67 31.89 -9.88
N ARG A 774 -25.01 32.54 -8.77
CA ARG A 774 -25.79 33.79 -8.77
C ARG A 774 -25.03 35.01 -9.29
N ARG A 775 -23.69 35.01 -9.20
CA ARG A 775 -22.86 36.06 -9.78
C ARG A 775 -22.71 35.77 -11.27
N LYS A 776 -23.28 36.60 -12.18
CA LYS A 776 -23.15 36.52 -13.64
C LYS A 776 -21.68 36.26 -14.02
N PRO A 777 -21.40 35.44 -15.04
CA PRO A 777 -20.04 35.25 -15.50
C PRO A 777 -19.43 36.60 -15.89
N GLU A 778 -18.30 36.95 -15.25
CA GLU A 778 -17.46 38.05 -15.75
C GLU A 778 -17.03 37.66 -17.16
N THR A 779 -17.32 38.50 -18.10
CA THR A 779 -16.97 38.37 -19.51
C THR A 779 -15.44 38.08 -19.59
N THR A 780 -15.07 36.86 -19.84
CA THR A 780 -13.69 36.49 -20.13
C THR A 780 -13.27 37.21 -21.40
N MET A 781 -12.17 37.98 -21.33
CA MET A 781 -11.54 38.55 -22.51
C MET A 781 -11.37 37.45 -23.56
N LYS A 782 -11.85 37.72 -24.78
CA LYS A 782 -11.51 36.92 -25.93
C LYS A 782 -9.99 36.87 -26.08
N PRO A 783 -9.37 35.75 -26.45
CA PRO A 783 -8.01 35.79 -26.94
C PRO A 783 -7.98 36.73 -28.15
N GLU A 784 -7.16 37.73 -28.12
CA GLU A 784 -6.75 38.43 -29.31
C GLU A 784 -6.05 37.42 -30.22
N GLU A 785 -6.43 37.46 -31.50
CA GLU A 785 -5.98 36.60 -32.61
C GLU A 785 -4.46 36.52 -32.78
#